data_6f30b5f9b7fb0066f15cc979a46c3386
#
_entry.id   6f30b5f9b7fb0066f15cc979a46c3386
#
_cell.length_a   1.000
_cell.length_b   1.000
_cell.length_c   1.000
_cell.angle_alpha   90.00
_cell.angle_beta   90.00
_cell.angle_gamma   90.00
#
_symmetry.space_group_name_H-M   'P 1'
#
loop_
_entity.id
_entity.type
_entity.pdbx_description
1 polymer ?
#
loop_
_entity_poly.entity_id
_entity_poly.type
_entity_poly.pdbx_seq_one_letter_code
_entity_poly.pdbx_strand_id
1 'polypeptide(L)'
;MEPNGYQKKVLGRLRDYLGLLEDNAPSDAYRILWESRDVRINPIGGHGMPPYRDTIQSVPHICFKVPTGGGKTFLATCSVRLIKEAVVHSNEGTVVWLVPSDTILEQTLSNLNNVDHPYRQQLQKDFPAGVEIYSKEQLLSGQNFQNPVSVQEHLSVFVLSYDSFRTNKKEGRLAYRENEKLKDFPASSTLPADADETSLVNAINMLNPIVIVDESHHAAGQLSIEMLKNFNPRFILDLTATPRENSNIIAFAEASELKKANMVKLPLIVYNRADKKDVMFDAIQLRAQIEKQAKEEEYSGGRYIRPIVLFQAQPKGREDAATFHKLKEILVEGGIPKEQIAIKTADVNEIRNVNLLAHNCEIRYIITVNALKEGWDCPFAYILATLANKTSKVDVEQIVGRILRQPYAEKHGQPLLNNAYVLTCSNDFADTLDGIVRSLNTAGFSKKDVRAADGKQIIEPQTPAEEKQLSLFHDPEPEYSAEFLDDYTDAISSALGQKPSELVEDMIVQAVSQTQEYERDAEESEKLGFFGGLEGSMKNQYKMSTSFSAEAEGLLLPQFCFAIEPDLFHREKIAKLTKEKLSAGFSLANADSNVSFSLAGGDVYAVDASDSGAVYRKMSASESEYIRSQIERLPDEGKRKLCVDLIAGQLENKAIGDVILSGDLRTYVDRVVSNMHGDDFAALKTGYQFYSNRIKLKIESLLAEYREARFFAMLESRDILCQPMFVLPRIITPYETLDGLEKSLYESEAAVNSTERKVIEEITALTNVKWWHRVVESKPYSFNINGFITHYPDFIVMTDKGTLVAVEVKGDDRDNSDSERKLRLGRKWADKAGDEYRYYMVFDKLNWSKEGAYDLSDFSELMRKL
;
A
#
# COMPACT_ATOMS: atom_id res chain seq x y z
N MET A 1 -8.92 4.38 -17.65
CA MET A 1 -9.00 4.40 -16.16
C MET A 1 -7.60 4.63 -15.62
N GLU A 2 -7.42 5.49 -14.61
CA GLU A 2 -6.11 5.69 -13.98
C GLU A 2 -6.13 5.10 -12.57
N PRO A 3 -4.99 4.58 -12.07
CA PRO A 3 -4.88 4.13 -10.70
C PRO A 3 -5.14 5.28 -9.71
N ASN A 4 -5.95 5.02 -8.69
CA ASN A 4 -6.23 5.99 -7.62
C ASN A 4 -5.07 6.04 -6.60
N GLY A 5 -5.21 6.84 -5.53
CA GLY A 5 -4.14 7.10 -4.58
C GLY A 5 -3.50 5.85 -3.97
N TYR A 6 -4.32 4.94 -3.39
CA TYR A 6 -3.81 3.72 -2.79
C TYR A 6 -3.28 2.72 -3.83
N GLN A 7 -3.90 2.67 -5.02
CA GLN A 7 -3.41 1.81 -6.11
C GLN A 7 -2.03 2.28 -6.60
N LYS A 8 -1.81 3.61 -6.72
CA LYS A 8 -0.48 4.16 -7.01
C LYS A 8 0.54 3.79 -5.92
N LYS A 9 0.14 3.80 -4.65
CA LYS A 9 0.97 3.36 -3.52
C LYS A 9 1.35 1.87 -3.64
N VAL A 10 0.38 0.99 -3.94
CA VAL A 10 0.63 -0.45 -4.14
C VAL A 10 1.58 -0.69 -5.31
N LEU A 11 1.35 -0.03 -6.45
CA LEU A 11 2.21 -0.13 -7.63
C LEU A 11 3.60 0.49 -7.38
N GLY A 12 3.69 1.54 -6.57
CA GLY A 12 4.95 2.11 -6.10
C GLY A 12 5.78 1.08 -5.31
N ARG A 13 5.14 0.37 -4.37
CA ARG A 13 5.80 -0.72 -3.62
C ARG A 13 6.30 -1.84 -4.52
N LEU A 14 5.54 -2.17 -5.58
CA LEU A 14 6.00 -3.12 -6.58
C LEU A 14 7.27 -2.61 -7.29
N ARG A 15 7.31 -1.35 -7.72
CA ARG A 15 8.50 -0.77 -8.35
C ARG A 15 9.72 -0.80 -7.42
N ASP A 16 9.53 -0.44 -6.15
CA ASP A 16 10.60 -0.49 -5.15
C ASP A 16 11.15 -1.91 -5.02
N TYR A 17 10.28 -2.92 -4.91
CA TYR A 17 10.68 -4.32 -4.83
C TYR A 17 11.41 -4.80 -6.10
N LEU A 18 10.87 -4.46 -7.27
CA LEU A 18 11.46 -4.82 -8.56
C LEU A 18 12.84 -4.18 -8.75
N GLY A 19 13.01 -2.92 -8.34
CA GLY A 19 14.32 -2.27 -8.35
C GLY A 19 15.33 -2.95 -7.41
N LEU A 20 14.89 -3.45 -6.27
CA LEU A 20 15.76 -4.22 -5.37
C LEU A 20 16.14 -5.59 -5.92
N LEU A 21 15.30 -6.20 -6.79
CA LEU A 21 15.60 -7.49 -7.42
C LEU A 21 16.75 -7.42 -8.45
N GLU A 22 17.08 -6.23 -8.95
CA GLU A 22 18.18 -6.09 -9.91
C GLU A 22 19.52 -6.54 -9.30
N ASP A 23 19.71 -6.29 -8.00
CA ASP A 23 20.97 -6.53 -7.31
C ASP A 23 20.86 -7.54 -6.14
N ASN A 24 19.65 -8.03 -5.83
CA ASN A 24 19.42 -8.87 -4.65
C ASN A 24 18.60 -10.11 -4.98
N ALA A 25 18.84 -11.17 -4.21
CA ALA A 25 17.93 -12.33 -4.22
C ALA A 25 16.51 -11.93 -3.72
N PRO A 26 15.46 -12.66 -4.13
CA PRO A 26 14.08 -12.31 -3.76
C PRO A 26 13.84 -12.15 -2.25
N SER A 27 14.51 -12.96 -1.43
CA SER A 27 14.44 -12.88 0.05
C SER A 27 15.11 -11.62 0.61
N ASP A 28 16.25 -11.22 0.05
CA ASP A 28 16.96 -10.02 0.49
C ASP A 28 16.23 -8.76 0.01
N ALA A 29 15.74 -8.73 -1.22
CA ALA A 29 14.91 -7.65 -1.72
C ALA A 29 13.66 -7.44 -0.84
N TYR A 30 12.99 -8.53 -0.41
CA TYR A 30 11.86 -8.48 0.49
C TYR A 30 12.24 -7.91 1.87
N ARG A 31 13.35 -8.37 2.45
CA ARG A 31 13.85 -7.89 3.73
C ARG A 31 14.18 -6.40 3.66
N ILE A 32 14.97 -5.96 2.68
CA ILE A 32 15.37 -4.56 2.49
C ILE A 32 14.13 -3.67 2.29
N LEU A 33 13.14 -4.11 1.50
CA LEU A 33 11.90 -3.39 1.28
C LEU A 33 11.18 -3.04 2.59
N TRP A 34 11.11 -3.99 3.54
CA TRP A 34 10.41 -3.77 4.81
C TRP A 34 11.27 -3.03 5.83
N GLU A 35 12.56 -3.37 5.94
CA GLU A 35 13.50 -2.71 6.86
C GLU A 35 13.66 -1.21 6.52
N SER A 36 13.69 -0.85 5.24
CA SER A 36 13.70 0.57 4.81
C SER A 36 12.45 1.36 5.25
N ARG A 37 11.43 0.68 5.74
CA ARG A 37 10.16 1.24 6.25
C ARG A 37 9.97 1.03 7.75
N ASP A 38 11.02 0.70 8.47
CA ASP A 38 11.01 0.43 9.91
C ASP A 38 10.13 -0.78 10.32
N VAL A 39 9.91 -1.72 9.43
CA VAL A 39 9.19 -2.96 9.71
C VAL A 39 10.19 -4.10 9.79
N ARG A 40 10.27 -4.75 10.95
CA ARG A 40 11.16 -5.89 11.17
C ARG A 40 10.68 -7.15 10.46
N ILE A 41 11.63 -7.94 9.99
CA ILE A 41 11.37 -9.34 9.63
C ILE A 41 11.56 -10.19 10.89
N ASN A 42 10.45 -10.61 11.49
CA ASN A 42 10.46 -11.37 12.75
C ASN A 42 10.01 -12.81 12.54
N PRO A 43 10.89 -13.82 12.73
CA PRO A 43 10.55 -15.24 12.53
C PRO A 43 9.70 -15.86 13.65
N ILE A 44 9.57 -15.21 14.84
CA ILE A 44 9.01 -15.83 16.06
C ILE A 44 7.66 -15.22 16.48
N GLY A 45 7.07 -14.33 15.65
CA GLY A 45 5.88 -13.58 16.03
C GLY A 45 6.22 -12.26 16.73
N GLY A 46 5.20 -11.42 16.96
CA GLY A 46 5.37 -10.04 17.45
C GLY A 46 5.10 -9.02 16.35
N HIS A 47 5.48 -7.76 16.59
CA HIS A 47 5.34 -6.71 15.60
C HIS A 47 6.36 -6.90 14.47
N GLY A 48 5.89 -6.99 13.23
CA GLY A 48 6.76 -7.17 12.06
C GLY A 48 6.11 -7.99 10.96
N MET A 49 6.92 -8.32 9.95
CA MET A 49 6.54 -9.21 8.86
C MET A 49 7.19 -10.58 9.02
N PRO A 50 6.53 -11.66 8.60
CA PRO A 50 7.16 -12.97 8.54
C PRO A 50 8.32 -12.96 7.55
N PRO A 51 9.32 -13.85 7.73
CA PRO A 51 10.42 -13.99 6.78
C PRO A 51 9.92 -14.45 5.41
N TYR A 52 10.62 -14.03 4.36
CA TYR A 52 10.33 -14.44 2.99
C TYR A 52 10.31 -15.97 2.86
N ARG A 53 9.30 -16.50 2.21
CA ARG A 53 9.23 -17.93 1.88
C ARG A 53 9.57 -18.15 0.40
N ASP A 54 10.65 -18.82 0.18
CA ASP A 54 11.12 -19.24 -1.14
C ASP A 54 10.39 -20.52 -1.57
N THR A 55 9.14 -20.36 -2.01
CA THR A 55 8.25 -21.48 -2.36
C THR A 55 8.75 -22.22 -3.62
N ILE A 56 9.29 -21.48 -4.58
CA ILE A 56 9.96 -21.99 -5.77
C ILE A 56 11.32 -21.31 -5.83
N GLN A 57 12.36 -22.09 -5.69
CA GLN A 57 13.72 -21.59 -5.52
C GLN A 57 14.09 -20.53 -6.56
N SER A 58 14.55 -19.38 -6.06
CA SER A 58 15.00 -18.24 -6.87
C SER A 58 13.92 -17.56 -7.74
N VAL A 59 12.65 -17.95 -7.63
CA VAL A 59 11.55 -17.31 -8.34
C VAL A 59 10.90 -16.26 -7.41
N PRO A 60 10.89 -14.97 -7.79
CA PRO A 60 10.20 -13.97 -6.99
C PRO A 60 8.70 -14.30 -6.90
N HIS A 61 8.22 -14.51 -5.67
CA HIS A 61 6.83 -14.82 -5.37
C HIS A 61 6.33 -13.84 -4.32
N ILE A 62 5.51 -12.89 -4.72
CA ILE A 62 5.04 -11.78 -3.88
C ILE A 62 3.52 -11.72 -3.81
N CYS A 63 3.01 -11.00 -2.81
CA CYS A 63 1.58 -10.90 -2.56
C CYS A 63 1.14 -9.44 -2.37
N PHE A 64 0.02 -9.05 -3.00
CA PHE A 64 -0.73 -7.84 -2.67
C PHE A 64 -1.92 -8.21 -1.80
N LYS A 65 -1.98 -7.64 -0.58
CA LYS A 65 -3.15 -7.71 0.29
C LYS A 65 -4.08 -6.54 -0.01
N VAL A 66 -5.17 -6.80 -0.73
CA VAL A 66 -6.13 -5.76 -1.11
C VAL A 66 -7.54 -6.25 -0.81
N PRO A 67 -8.35 -5.49 -0.02
CA PRO A 67 -9.71 -5.88 0.30
C PRO A 67 -10.58 -6.14 -0.93
N THR A 68 -11.66 -6.90 -0.73
CA THR A 68 -12.67 -7.09 -1.77
C THR A 68 -13.26 -5.74 -2.20
N GLY A 69 -13.44 -5.55 -3.51
CA GLY A 69 -13.85 -4.24 -4.05
C GLY A 69 -12.69 -3.27 -4.31
N GLY A 70 -11.46 -3.57 -3.88
CA GLY A 70 -10.28 -2.71 -4.05
C GLY A 70 -9.63 -2.76 -5.44
N GLY A 71 -10.26 -3.40 -6.43
CA GLY A 71 -9.73 -3.42 -7.81
C GLY A 71 -8.48 -4.28 -8.00
N LYS A 72 -8.41 -5.45 -7.33
CA LYS A 72 -7.30 -6.42 -7.46
C LYS A 72 -6.95 -6.72 -8.92
N THR A 73 -7.95 -7.03 -9.74
CA THR A 73 -7.78 -7.35 -11.16
C THR A 73 -7.18 -6.18 -11.95
N PHE A 74 -7.57 -4.94 -11.64
CA PHE A 74 -6.98 -3.75 -12.26
C PHE A 74 -5.53 -3.53 -11.83
N LEU A 75 -5.24 -3.72 -10.54
CA LEU A 75 -3.86 -3.69 -10.02
C LEU A 75 -2.98 -4.74 -10.71
N ALA A 76 -3.48 -5.97 -10.86
CA ALA A 76 -2.77 -7.01 -11.60
C ALA A 76 -2.48 -6.59 -13.05
N THR A 77 -3.48 -6.04 -13.73
CA THR A 77 -3.34 -5.53 -15.12
C THR A 77 -2.22 -4.48 -15.22
N CYS A 78 -2.19 -3.50 -14.30
CA CYS A 78 -1.14 -2.47 -14.25
C CYS A 78 0.24 -3.03 -13.86
N SER A 79 0.28 -4.15 -13.12
CA SER A 79 1.52 -4.78 -12.67
C SER A 79 2.24 -5.55 -13.76
N VAL A 80 1.52 -6.06 -14.77
CA VAL A 80 2.10 -6.87 -15.87
C VAL A 80 3.26 -6.14 -16.53
N ARG A 81 3.06 -4.87 -16.90
CA ARG A 81 4.11 -4.07 -17.55
C ARG A 81 5.32 -3.89 -16.63
N LEU A 82 5.10 -3.49 -15.38
CA LEU A 82 6.19 -3.24 -14.42
C LEU A 82 7.03 -4.49 -14.19
N ILE A 83 6.38 -5.66 -14.03
CA ILE A 83 7.08 -6.93 -13.84
C ILE A 83 7.87 -7.29 -15.11
N LYS A 84 7.25 -7.13 -16.29
CA LYS A 84 7.93 -7.45 -17.56
C LYS A 84 9.18 -6.59 -17.77
N GLU A 85 9.08 -5.29 -17.57
CA GLU A 85 10.21 -4.37 -17.73
C GLU A 85 11.38 -4.72 -16.81
N ALA A 86 11.10 -5.18 -15.58
CA ALA A 86 12.13 -5.53 -14.61
C ALA A 86 12.71 -6.94 -14.77
N VAL A 87 11.89 -7.95 -15.15
CA VAL A 87 12.29 -9.35 -15.10
C VAL A 87 12.58 -9.94 -16.47
N VAL A 88 11.98 -9.42 -17.54
CA VAL A 88 12.04 -10.01 -18.88
C VAL A 88 12.87 -9.20 -19.88
N HIS A 89 13.10 -7.91 -19.65
CA HIS A 89 13.82 -6.98 -20.54
C HIS A 89 13.39 -7.00 -22.01
N SER A 90 12.17 -7.50 -22.32
CA SER A 90 11.60 -7.55 -23.67
C SER A 90 10.11 -7.17 -23.66
N ASN A 91 9.61 -6.58 -24.74
CA ASN A 91 8.19 -6.24 -24.89
C ASN A 91 7.29 -7.47 -25.15
N GLU A 92 7.90 -8.64 -25.27
CA GLU A 92 7.26 -9.90 -25.57
C GLU A 92 7.12 -10.74 -24.30
N GLY A 93 6.12 -11.60 -24.20
CA GLY A 93 6.02 -12.54 -23.10
C GLY A 93 4.62 -13.04 -22.81
N THR A 94 4.60 -14.08 -22.00
CA THR A 94 3.41 -14.82 -21.63
C THR A 94 3.03 -14.53 -20.19
N VAL A 95 1.74 -14.31 -19.95
CA VAL A 95 1.14 -14.22 -18.63
C VAL A 95 0.16 -15.36 -18.45
N VAL A 96 0.31 -16.15 -17.39
CA VAL A 96 -0.69 -17.10 -16.94
C VAL A 96 -1.49 -16.46 -15.82
N TRP A 97 -2.77 -16.25 -16.05
CA TRP A 97 -3.70 -15.66 -15.07
C TRP A 97 -4.60 -16.75 -14.50
N LEU A 98 -4.33 -17.13 -13.26
CA LEU A 98 -5.05 -18.19 -12.55
C LEU A 98 -6.18 -17.61 -11.70
N VAL A 99 -7.36 -18.20 -11.85
CA VAL A 99 -8.57 -17.83 -11.11
C VAL A 99 -9.19 -19.02 -10.37
N PRO A 100 -9.90 -18.80 -9.24
CA PRO A 100 -10.34 -19.91 -8.37
C PRO A 100 -11.57 -20.69 -8.90
N SER A 101 -12.41 -20.09 -9.73
CA SER A 101 -13.67 -20.70 -10.16
C SER A 101 -14.04 -20.36 -11.60
N ASP A 102 -14.88 -21.19 -12.20
CA ASP A 102 -15.34 -21.01 -13.59
C ASP A 102 -16.14 -19.71 -13.77
N THR A 103 -16.88 -19.27 -12.76
CA THR A 103 -17.60 -17.98 -12.80
C THR A 103 -16.64 -16.80 -12.91
N ILE A 104 -15.54 -16.81 -12.14
CA ILE A 104 -14.51 -15.77 -12.22
C ILE A 104 -13.74 -15.90 -13.53
N LEU A 105 -13.54 -17.13 -14.02
CA LEU A 105 -12.92 -17.39 -15.33
C LEU A 105 -13.70 -16.74 -16.47
N GLU A 106 -15.00 -17.01 -16.56
CA GLU A 106 -15.90 -16.41 -17.56
C GLU A 106 -15.88 -14.88 -17.48
N GLN A 107 -15.96 -14.33 -16.27
CA GLN A 107 -15.95 -12.89 -16.05
C GLN A 107 -14.61 -12.26 -16.46
N THR A 108 -13.49 -12.87 -16.09
CA THR A 108 -12.14 -12.36 -16.42
C THR A 108 -11.91 -12.41 -17.92
N LEU A 109 -12.26 -13.52 -18.57
CA LEU A 109 -12.21 -13.67 -20.03
C LEU A 109 -13.09 -12.62 -20.73
N SER A 110 -14.33 -12.43 -20.28
CA SER A 110 -15.25 -11.42 -20.83
C SER A 110 -14.66 -10.00 -20.73
N ASN A 111 -14.14 -9.63 -19.55
CA ASN A 111 -13.57 -8.30 -19.31
C ASN A 111 -12.29 -8.04 -20.14
N LEU A 112 -11.41 -9.04 -20.25
CA LEU A 112 -10.17 -8.92 -20.99
C LEU A 112 -10.35 -9.00 -22.51
N ASN A 113 -11.39 -9.67 -22.99
CA ASN A 113 -11.74 -9.72 -24.43
C ASN A 113 -12.52 -8.50 -24.90
N ASN A 114 -13.21 -7.79 -24.00
CA ASN A 114 -13.95 -6.59 -24.35
C ASN A 114 -13.00 -5.39 -24.52
N VAL A 115 -12.85 -4.90 -25.76
CA VAL A 115 -11.95 -3.79 -26.13
C VAL A 115 -12.28 -2.47 -25.43
N ASP A 116 -13.55 -2.29 -25.03
CA ASP A 116 -13.99 -1.09 -24.32
C ASP A 116 -13.81 -1.20 -22.79
N HIS A 117 -13.45 -2.38 -22.30
CA HIS A 117 -13.27 -2.58 -20.86
C HIS A 117 -11.95 -1.96 -20.38
N PRO A 118 -11.92 -1.25 -19.23
CA PRO A 118 -10.73 -0.58 -18.71
C PRO A 118 -9.49 -1.48 -18.57
N TYR A 119 -9.68 -2.75 -18.26
CA TYR A 119 -8.56 -3.71 -18.12
C TYR A 119 -7.92 -3.99 -19.47
N ARG A 120 -8.73 -4.22 -20.51
CA ARG A 120 -8.23 -4.42 -21.88
C ARG A 120 -7.53 -3.17 -22.39
N GLN A 121 -8.14 -2.01 -22.21
CA GLN A 121 -7.54 -0.73 -22.62
C GLN A 121 -6.20 -0.45 -21.93
N GLN A 122 -6.06 -0.81 -20.64
CA GLN A 122 -4.79 -0.66 -19.93
C GLN A 122 -3.71 -1.56 -20.53
N LEU A 123 -4.01 -2.85 -20.78
CA LEU A 123 -3.06 -3.76 -21.43
C LEU A 123 -2.66 -3.28 -22.83
N GLN A 124 -3.63 -2.82 -23.64
CA GLN A 124 -3.35 -2.30 -24.98
C GLN A 124 -2.48 -1.05 -24.96
N LYS A 125 -2.70 -0.17 -23.98
CA LYS A 125 -1.86 1.02 -23.76
C LYS A 125 -0.43 0.63 -23.39
N ASP A 126 -0.27 -0.37 -22.55
CA ASP A 126 1.02 -0.82 -22.05
C ASP A 126 1.78 -1.70 -23.08
N PHE A 127 1.05 -2.38 -23.97
CA PHE A 127 1.58 -3.30 -24.99
C PHE A 127 1.06 -2.96 -26.38
N PRO A 128 1.61 -1.92 -27.02
CA PRO A 128 1.15 -1.44 -28.33
C PRO A 128 1.38 -2.44 -29.48
N ALA A 129 2.29 -3.40 -29.34
CA ALA A 129 2.50 -4.48 -30.31
C ALA A 129 1.32 -5.44 -30.41
N GLY A 130 0.44 -5.45 -29.41
CA GLY A 130 -0.78 -6.26 -29.38
C GLY A 130 -0.94 -7.03 -28.07
N VAL A 131 -2.18 -7.46 -27.82
CA VAL A 131 -2.55 -8.29 -26.66
C VAL A 131 -3.50 -9.35 -27.13
N GLU A 132 -3.18 -10.62 -26.89
CA GLU A 132 -4.04 -11.76 -27.17
C GLU A 132 -4.44 -12.46 -25.87
N ILE A 133 -5.72 -12.80 -25.77
CA ILE A 133 -6.30 -13.45 -24.60
C ILE A 133 -6.73 -14.86 -25.01
N TYR A 134 -6.27 -15.86 -24.28
CA TYR A 134 -6.54 -17.26 -24.58
C TYR A 134 -7.31 -17.93 -23.45
N SER A 135 -8.39 -18.64 -23.81
CA SER A 135 -9.01 -19.62 -22.94
C SER A 135 -8.29 -20.98 -23.03
N LYS A 136 -8.58 -21.89 -22.10
CA LYS A 136 -8.04 -23.26 -22.12
C LYS A 136 -8.37 -24.00 -23.43
N GLU A 137 -9.60 -23.84 -23.93
CA GLU A 137 -10.08 -24.48 -25.15
C GLU A 137 -9.29 -23.99 -26.38
N GLN A 138 -9.02 -22.69 -26.44
CA GLN A 138 -8.21 -22.11 -27.51
C GLN A 138 -6.77 -22.64 -27.48
N LEU A 139 -6.17 -22.72 -26.30
CA LEU A 139 -4.82 -23.27 -26.11
C LEU A 139 -4.76 -24.75 -26.52
N LEU A 140 -5.72 -25.57 -26.07
CA LEU A 140 -5.78 -27.00 -26.39
C LEU A 140 -6.07 -27.25 -27.88
N SER A 141 -6.81 -26.37 -28.55
CA SER A 141 -7.11 -26.49 -29.99
C SER A 141 -5.98 -25.95 -30.86
N GLY A 142 -4.96 -25.31 -30.32
CA GLY A 142 -3.90 -24.65 -31.06
C GLY A 142 -4.34 -23.43 -31.86
N GLN A 143 -5.50 -22.82 -31.50
CA GLN A 143 -6.03 -21.66 -32.21
C GLN A 143 -5.18 -20.43 -31.93
N ASN A 144 -4.47 -19.91 -32.91
CA ASN A 144 -3.48 -18.82 -32.80
C ASN A 144 -2.35 -19.11 -31.77
N PHE A 145 -2.20 -20.40 -31.40
CA PHE A 145 -1.26 -20.87 -30.40
C PHE A 145 -0.59 -22.16 -30.93
N GLN A 146 0.21 -22.05 -31.98
CA GLN A 146 0.81 -23.23 -32.64
C GLN A 146 2.31 -23.35 -32.39
N ASN A 147 3.01 -22.26 -32.22
CA ASN A 147 4.46 -22.28 -32.04
C ASN A 147 4.90 -21.11 -31.10
N PRO A 148 6.10 -21.19 -30.50
CA PRO A 148 6.58 -20.15 -29.56
C PRO A 148 6.71 -18.77 -30.20
N VAL A 149 7.08 -18.65 -31.46
CA VAL A 149 7.32 -17.39 -32.16
C VAL A 149 6.03 -16.56 -32.24
N SER A 150 4.94 -17.20 -32.68
CA SER A 150 3.64 -16.52 -32.80
C SER A 150 3.10 -16.02 -31.47
N VAL A 151 3.45 -16.67 -30.36
CA VAL A 151 3.04 -16.30 -28.99
C VAL A 151 3.88 -15.14 -28.42
N GLN A 152 5.12 -15.01 -28.93
CA GLN A 152 6.07 -14.01 -28.41
C GLN A 152 6.02 -12.67 -29.15
N GLU A 153 5.34 -12.59 -30.31
CA GLU A 153 5.20 -11.33 -31.08
C GLU A 153 4.33 -10.26 -30.36
N HIS A 154 3.55 -10.66 -29.33
CA HIS A 154 2.62 -9.81 -28.59
C HIS A 154 2.51 -10.28 -27.15
N LEU A 155 1.80 -9.51 -26.29
CA LEU A 155 1.46 -9.98 -24.95
C LEU A 155 0.41 -11.09 -25.05
N SER A 156 0.76 -12.32 -24.66
CA SER A 156 -0.15 -13.45 -24.59
C SER A 156 -0.61 -13.70 -23.15
N VAL A 157 -1.93 -13.58 -22.90
CA VAL A 157 -2.51 -13.78 -21.57
C VAL A 157 -3.38 -15.04 -21.57
N PHE A 158 -2.98 -16.05 -20.81
CA PHE A 158 -3.70 -17.32 -20.64
C PHE A 158 -4.54 -17.25 -19.39
N VAL A 159 -5.85 -17.14 -19.52
CA VAL A 159 -6.78 -17.10 -18.38
C VAL A 159 -7.29 -18.49 -18.09
N LEU A 160 -6.94 -19.05 -16.94
CA LEU A 160 -7.11 -20.45 -16.60
C LEU A 160 -7.63 -20.62 -15.16
N SER A 161 -8.43 -21.65 -14.92
CA SER A 161 -8.83 -22.00 -13.55
C SER A 161 -7.81 -22.95 -12.92
N TYR A 162 -7.73 -22.95 -11.58
CA TYR A 162 -6.86 -23.90 -10.86
C TYR A 162 -7.17 -25.36 -11.19
N ASP A 163 -8.45 -25.67 -11.42
CA ASP A 163 -8.89 -27.02 -11.78
C ASP A 163 -8.42 -27.47 -13.17
N SER A 164 -8.00 -26.53 -14.01
CA SER A 164 -7.47 -26.81 -15.34
C SER A 164 -6.20 -27.64 -15.33
N PHE A 165 -5.48 -27.70 -14.20
CA PHE A 165 -4.21 -28.41 -14.06
C PHE A 165 -4.16 -29.38 -12.88
N ARG A 166 -5.26 -29.56 -12.15
CA ARG A 166 -5.33 -30.54 -11.05
C ARG A 166 -5.44 -31.97 -11.62
N THR A 167 -4.38 -32.75 -11.45
CA THR A 167 -4.27 -34.12 -12.01
C THR A 167 -5.24 -35.13 -11.40
N ASN A 168 -5.83 -34.83 -10.22
CA ASN A 168 -6.90 -35.61 -9.64
C ASN A 168 -8.25 -35.47 -10.35
N LYS A 169 -8.42 -34.44 -11.23
CA LYS A 169 -9.60 -34.25 -12.06
C LYS A 169 -9.34 -34.68 -13.50
N LYS A 170 -10.38 -35.22 -14.19
CA LYS A 170 -10.30 -35.64 -15.58
C LYS A 170 -9.87 -34.50 -16.52
N GLU A 171 -10.38 -33.31 -16.28
CA GLU A 171 -10.10 -32.10 -17.06
C GLU A 171 -8.67 -31.58 -16.88
N GLY A 172 -8.14 -31.68 -15.64
CA GLY A 172 -6.76 -31.32 -15.36
C GLY A 172 -5.76 -32.23 -16.06
N ARG A 173 -6.06 -33.53 -16.14
CA ARG A 173 -5.20 -34.49 -16.84
C ARG A 173 -5.06 -34.23 -18.33
N LEU A 174 -6.02 -33.56 -18.99
CA LEU A 174 -5.92 -33.20 -20.41
C LEU A 174 -4.77 -32.27 -20.71
N ALA A 175 -4.42 -31.38 -19.75
CA ALA A 175 -3.33 -30.43 -19.91
C ALA A 175 -1.92 -31.11 -19.93
N TYR A 176 -1.81 -32.33 -19.40
CA TYR A 176 -0.56 -33.10 -19.31
C TYR A 176 -0.41 -34.17 -20.43
N ARG A 177 -1.45 -34.40 -21.24
CA ARG A 177 -1.47 -35.41 -22.27
C ARG A 177 -0.91 -34.92 -23.59
N GLU A 178 -0.50 -35.86 -24.41
CA GLU A 178 -0.13 -35.65 -25.82
C GLU A 178 -1.18 -34.79 -26.53
N ASN A 179 -0.70 -33.78 -27.26
CA ASN A 179 -1.51 -32.90 -28.10
C ASN A 179 -0.76 -32.54 -29.40
N GLU A 180 -1.09 -33.21 -30.50
CA GLU A 180 -0.48 -32.96 -31.80
C GLU A 180 -0.53 -31.48 -32.27
N LYS A 181 -1.46 -30.70 -31.77
CA LYS A 181 -1.60 -29.27 -32.10
C LYS A 181 -0.48 -28.40 -31.51
N LEU A 182 0.22 -28.92 -30.52
CA LEU A 182 1.29 -28.21 -29.80
C LEU A 182 2.68 -28.79 -30.04
N LYS A 183 2.81 -29.71 -31.01
CA LYS A 183 4.08 -30.39 -31.35
C LYS A 183 5.23 -29.47 -31.77
N ASP A 184 4.92 -28.25 -32.21
CA ASP A 184 5.92 -27.26 -32.61
C ASP A 184 6.54 -26.50 -31.43
N PHE A 185 6.06 -26.75 -30.18
CA PHE A 185 6.73 -26.30 -28.96
C PHE A 185 7.83 -27.31 -28.61
N PRO A 186 9.09 -26.90 -28.50
CA PRO A 186 10.16 -27.79 -28.09
C PRO A 186 9.96 -28.32 -26.69
N ALA A 187 10.46 -29.52 -26.40
CA ALA A 187 10.42 -30.08 -25.07
C ALA A 187 11.24 -29.22 -24.09
N SER A 188 10.66 -28.89 -22.98
CA SER A 188 11.34 -28.12 -21.92
C SER A 188 12.26 -29.02 -21.11
N SER A 189 13.43 -28.52 -20.73
CA SER A 189 14.37 -29.24 -19.86
C SER A 189 13.88 -29.41 -18.42
N THR A 190 12.85 -28.65 -18.03
CA THR A 190 12.22 -28.68 -16.71
C THR A 190 10.83 -29.29 -16.72
N LEU A 191 10.49 -30.03 -17.80
CA LEU A 191 9.18 -30.67 -17.94
C LEU A 191 8.95 -31.70 -16.82
N PRO A 192 7.78 -31.70 -16.16
CA PRO A 192 7.41 -32.72 -15.19
C PRO A 192 7.39 -34.13 -15.84
N ALA A 193 7.80 -35.14 -15.08
CA ALA A 193 7.92 -36.51 -15.57
C ALA A 193 6.58 -37.16 -15.97
N ASP A 194 5.46 -36.64 -15.52
CA ASP A 194 4.10 -37.09 -15.83
C ASP A 194 3.44 -36.30 -16.97
N ALA A 195 4.15 -35.35 -17.60
CA ALA A 195 3.67 -34.56 -18.71
C ALA A 195 4.31 -35.02 -20.04
N ASP A 196 3.50 -35.06 -21.08
CA ASP A 196 3.96 -35.32 -22.44
C ASP A 196 4.68 -34.10 -23.04
N GLU A 197 5.70 -34.34 -23.89
CA GLU A 197 6.48 -33.30 -24.53
C GLU A 197 5.66 -32.38 -25.45
N THR A 198 4.50 -32.83 -25.93
CA THR A 198 3.57 -32.06 -26.75
C THR A 198 2.41 -31.51 -25.93
N SER A 199 2.41 -31.64 -24.59
CA SER A 199 1.33 -31.22 -23.72
C SER A 199 1.21 -29.69 -23.59
N LEU A 200 0.04 -29.23 -23.16
CA LEU A 200 -0.16 -27.81 -22.83
C LEU A 200 0.77 -27.37 -21.68
N VAL A 201 1.04 -28.24 -20.70
CA VAL A 201 1.97 -27.96 -19.61
C VAL A 201 3.38 -27.73 -20.15
N ASN A 202 3.84 -28.53 -21.13
CA ASN A 202 5.14 -28.31 -21.78
C ASN A 202 5.18 -26.93 -22.48
N ALA A 203 4.15 -26.60 -23.28
CA ALA A 203 4.10 -25.31 -23.95
C ALA A 203 4.17 -24.13 -22.98
N ILE A 204 3.45 -24.18 -21.86
CA ILE A 204 3.49 -23.13 -20.81
C ILE A 204 4.87 -23.10 -20.14
N ASN A 205 5.40 -24.23 -19.74
CA ASN A 205 6.71 -24.37 -19.08
C ASN A 205 7.84 -23.78 -19.94
N MET A 206 7.83 -24.08 -21.25
CA MET A 206 8.80 -23.56 -22.20
C MET A 206 8.73 -22.05 -22.37
N LEU A 207 7.54 -21.46 -22.28
CA LEU A 207 7.32 -20.02 -22.39
C LEU A 207 7.75 -19.25 -21.14
N ASN A 208 8.01 -19.92 -20.02
CA ASN A 208 8.53 -19.35 -18.78
C ASN A 208 7.74 -18.08 -18.36
N PRO A 209 6.45 -18.20 -18.02
CA PRO A 209 5.52 -17.09 -17.91
C PRO A 209 5.67 -16.28 -16.62
N ILE A 210 5.10 -15.06 -16.61
CA ILE A 210 4.66 -14.39 -15.40
C ILE A 210 3.36 -15.04 -14.96
N VAL A 211 3.24 -15.45 -13.70
CA VAL A 211 2.02 -16.04 -13.16
C VAL A 211 1.32 -15.06 -12.24
N ILE A 212 0.07 -14.74 -12.54
CA ILE A 212 -0.83 -13.97 -11.67
C ILE A 212 -1.81 -14.94 -11.02
N VAL A 213 -1.90 -14.92 -9.70
CA VAL A 213 -2.77 -15.82 -8.92
C VAL A 213 -3.83 -14.98 -8.23
N ASP A 214 -5.04 -14.95 -8.80
CA ASP A 214 -6.16 -14.22 -8.21
C ASP A 214 -6.82 -15.04 -7.11
N GLU A 215 -7.17 -14.39 -6.01
CA GLU A 215 -7.67 -15.02 -4.76
C GLU A 215 -6.78 -16.20 -4.31
N SER A 216 -5.49 -15.95 -4.18
CA SER A 216 -4.43 -16.94 -3.92
C SER A 216 -4.65 -17.78 -2.67
N HIS A 217 -5.51 -17.36 -1.74
CA HIS A 217 -5.91 -18.14 -0.58
C HIS A 217 -6.61 -19.46 -0.95
N HIS A 218 -7.16 -19.61 -2.15
CA HIS A 218 -7.69 -20.88 -2.69
C HIS A 218 -6.61 -21.80 -3.27
N ALA A 219 -5.43 -21.29 -3.58
CA ALA A 219 -4.32 -22.04 -4.19
C ALA A 219 -3.34 -22.66 -3.16
N ALA A 220 -3.83 -23.17 -2.00
CA ALA A 220 -3.07 -23.42 -0.78
C ALA A 220 -2.40 -24.79 -0.67
N GLY A 221 -2.85 -25.77 -1.39
CA GLY A 221 -2.37 -27.15 -1.22
C GLY A 221 -1.00 -27.36 -1.85
N GLN A 222 -0.31 -28.43 -1.42
CA GLN A 222 0.93 -28.87 -2.02
C GLN A 222 0.79 -29.09 -3.54
N LEU A 223 -0.38 -29.56 -3.99
CA LEU A 223 -0.72 -29.72 -5.41
C LEU A 223 -0.73 -28.37 -6.17
N SER A 224 -1.09 -27.27 -5.52
CA SER A 224 -1.06 -25.95 -6.15
C SER A 224 0.38 -25.43 -6.32
N ILE A 225 1.25 -25.73 -5.36
CA ILE A 225 2.68 -25.38 -5.45
C ILE A 225 3.34 -26.20 -6.56
N GLU A 226 3.03 -27.50 -6.67
CA GLU A 226 3.53 -28.35 -7.75
C GLU A 226 3.06 -27.86 -9.12
N MET A 227 1.79 -27.49 -9.24
CA MET A 227 1.26 -26.88 -10.46
C MET A 227 2.01 -25.61 -10.85
N LEU A 228 2.26 -24.70 -9.90
CA LEU A 228 3.03 -23.48 -10.16
C LEU A 228 4.46 -23.80 -10.59
N LYS A 229 5.12 -24.79 -9.95
CA LYS A 229 6.45 -25.26 -10.37
C LYS A 229 6.46 -25.80 -11.80
N ASN A 230 5.41 -26.54 -12.18
CA ASN A 230 5.27 -27.14 -13.50
C ASN A 230 5.15 -26.09 -14.62
N PHE A 231 4.77 -24.86 -14.31
CA PHE A 231 4.76 -23.75 -15.27
C PHE A 231 6.13 -23.11 -15.48
N ASN A 232 7.12 -23.42 -14.64
CA ASN A 232 8.44 -22.80 -14.68
C ASN A 232 8.37 -21.26 -14.70
N PRO A 233 7.71 -20.62 -13.73
CA PRO A 233 7.43 -19.18 -13.77
C PRO A 233 8.70 -18.36 -13.57
N ARG A 234 8.77 -17.19 -14.20
CA ARG A 234 9.79 -16.17 -13.92
C ARG A 234 9.46 -15.30 -12.72
N PHE A 235 8.16 -15.10 -12.48
CA PHE A 235 7.65 -14.26 -11.42
C PHE A 235 6.24 -14.70 -11.05
N ILE A 236 5.89 -14.64 -9.77
CA ILE A 236 4.55 -14.94 -9.29
C ILE A 236 4.02 -13.75 -8.50
N LEU A 237 2.83 -13.26 -8.90
CA LEU A 237 2.09 -12.21 -8.21
C LEU A 237 0.78 -12.78 -7.65
N ASP A 238 0.70 -12.90 -6.36
CA ASP A 238 -0.51 -13.25 -5.63
C ASP A 238 -1.37 -12.02 -5.35
N LEU A 239 -2.67 -12.17 -5.50
CA LEU A 239 -3.67 -11.15 -5.15
C LEU A 239 -4.70 -11.77 -4.22
N THR A 240 -4.87 -11.19 -3.04
CA THR A 240 -5.87 -11.69 -2.08
C THR A 240 -6.28 -10.63 -1.06
N ALA A 241 -7.49 -10.74 -0.55
CA ALA A 241 -7.93 -9.96 0.61
C ALA A 241 -7.39 -10.55 1.92
N THR A 242 -7.19 -11.87 1.95
CA THR A 242 -6.77 -12.66 3.12
C THR A 242 -5.51 -13.47 2.83
N PRO A 243 -4.35 -12.84 2.89
CA PRO A 243 -3.08 -13.55 2.76
C PRO A 243 -2.96 -14.63 3.83
N ARG A 244 -2.30 -15.71 3.48
CA ARG A 244 -1.93 -16.75 4.43
C ARG A 244 -0.72 -16.32 5.24
N GLU A 245 -0.46 -17.03 6.32
CA GLU A 245 0.74 -16.83 7.14
C GLU A 245 2.05 -16.94 6.35
N ASN A 246 2.01 -17.60 5.21
CA ASN A 246 3.17 -17.80 4.33
C ASN A 246 3.19 -16.95 3.07
N SER A 247 2.31 -15.99 2.92
CA SER A 247 2.31 -15.08 1.78
C SER A 247 3.36 -13.99 1.95
N ASN A 248 4.20 -13.78 0.96
CA ASN A 248 5.21 -12.73 0.93
C ASN A 248 4.57 -11.38 0.57
N ILE A 249 3.92 -10.76 1.53
CA ILE A 249 3.20 -9.49 1.32
C ILE A 249 4.22 -8.37 1.13
N ILE A 250 4.18 -7.68 -0.01
CA ILE A 250 4.99 -6.48 -0.24
C ILE A 250 4.17 -5.20 -0.20
N ALA A 251 2.87 -5.30 -0.44
CA ALA A 251 1.96 -4.16 -0.45
C ALA A 251 0.58 -4.56 0.06
N PHE A 252 -0.10 -3.60 0.67
CA PHE A 252 -1.48 -3.76 1.12
C PHE A 252 -2.25 -2.44 0.97
N ALA A 253 -3.57 -2.55 0.87
CA ALA A 253 -4.50 -1.44 0.95
C ALA A 253 -5.42 -1.64 2.15
N GLU A 254 -5.81 -0.55 2.80
CA GLU A 254 -6.71 -0.55 3.94
C GLU A 254 -8.14 -0.17 3.53
N ALA A 255 -9.12 -0.63 4.31
CA ALA A 255 -10.52 -0.29 4.08
C ALA A 255 -10.78 1.23 4.05
N SER A 256 -10.13 1.98 4.93
CA SER A 256 -10.18 3.44 4.97
C SER A 256 -9.66 4.10 3.68
N GLU A 257 -8.60 3.56 3.08
CA GLU A 257 -8.07 4.02 1.80
C GLU A 257 -9.07 3.75 0.65
N LEU A 258 -9.75 2.58 0.68
CA LEU A 258 -10.80 2.25 -0.27
C LEU A 258 -12.01 3.19 -0.12
N LYS A 259 -12.41 3.51 1.11
CA LYS A 259 -13.50 4.47 1.38
C LYS A 259 -13.14 5.86 0.86
N LYS A 260 -11.94 6.37 1.15
CA LYS A 260 -11.45 7.66 0.63
C LYS A 260 -11.43 7.71 -0.90
N ALA A 261 -11.14 6.57 -1.54
CA ALA A 261 -11.19 6.44 -3.00
C ALA A 261 -12.60 6.15 -3.56
N ASN A 262 -13.62 6.18 -2.73
CA ASN A 262 -15.01 5.89 -3.08
C ASN A 262 -15.21 4.51 -3.74
N MET A 263 -14.40 3.53 -3.38
CA MET A 263 -14.50 2.17 -3.92
C MET A 263 -15.55 1.33 -3.19
N VAL A 264 -15.83 1.68 -1.92
CA VAL A 264 -16.68 0.88 -1.03
C VAL A 264 -17.64 1.73 -0.22
N LYS A 265 -18.82 1.15 0.05
CA LYS A 265 -19.89 1.67 0.91
C LYS A 265 -19.57 1.32 2.36
N LEU A 266 -18.99 2.26 3.11
CA LEU A 266 -18.67 2.13 4.53
C LEU A 266 -19.16 3.36 5.30
N PRO A 267 -19.55 3.22 6.58
CA PRO A 267 -19.54 1.98 7.35
C PRO A 267 -20.63 0.99 6.90
N LEU A 268 -20.48 -0.29 7.26
CA LEU A 268 -21.53 -1.27 7.22
C LEU A 268 -22.39 -1.11 8.47
N ILE A 269 -23.69 -0.86 8.28
CA ILE A 269 -24.63 -0.62 9.38
C ILE A 269 -25.48 -1.86 9.58
N VAL A 270 -25.47 -2.41 10.80
CA VAL A 270 -26.15 -3.65 11.14
C VAL A 270 -27.30 -3.37 12.09
N TYR A 271 -28.51 -3.82 11.70
CA TYR A 271 -29.73 -3.73 12.49
C TYR A 271 -30.18 -5.14 12.89
N ASN A 272 -30.57 -5.30 14.18
CA ASN A 272 -31.22 -6.53 14.64
C ASN A 272 -32.72 -6.29 14.86
N ARG A 273 -33.54 -7.26 14.46
CA ARG A 273 -35.01 -7.20 14.59
C ARG A 273 -35.51 -8.35 15.45
N ALA A 274 -36.74 -8.21 15.91
CA ALA A 274 -37.33 -9.21 16.76
C ALA A 274 -37.63 -10.52 16.01
N ASP A 275 -38.08 -10.38 14.76
CA ASP A 275 -38.44 -11.53 13.92
C ASP A 275 -38.13 -11.31 12.43
N LYS A 276 -38.32 -12.35 11.62
CA LYS A 276 -38.08 -12.34 10.17
C LYS A 276 -39.02 -11.43 9.40
N LYS A 277 -40.27 -11.25 9.90
CA LYS A 277 -41.28 -10.38 9.31
C LYS A 277 -40.81 -8.93 9.37
N ASP A 278 -40.34 -8.50 10.54
CA ASP A 278 -39.77 -7.16 10.74
C ASP A 278 -38.55 -6.93 9.83
N VAL A 279 -37.67 -7.93 9.68
CA VAL A 279 -36.52 -7.86 8.74
C VAL A 279 -37.00 -7.63 7.30
N MET A 280 -38.05 -8.35 6.85
CA MET A 280 -38.57 -8.19 5.48
C MET A 280 -39.23 -6.83 5.31
N PHE A 281 -40.07 -6.43 6.27
CA PHE A 281 -40.77 -5.15 6.26
C PHE A 281 -39.79 -3.98 6.17
N ASP A 282 -38.83 -3.93 7.11
CA ASP A 282 -37.84 -2.86 7.19
C ASP A 282 -36.92 -2.83 5.98
N ALA A 283 -36.50 -4.00 5.45
CA ALA A 283 -35.66 -4.07 4.26
C ALA A 283 -36.38 -3.47 3.02
N ILE A 284 -37.67 -3.72 2.86
CA ILE A 284 -38.47 -3.18 1.75
C ILE A 284 -38.62 -1.67 1.91
N GLN A 285 -38.94 -1.19 3.11
CA GLN A 285 -39.08 0.25 3.38
C GLN A 285 -37.77 0.99 3.25
N LEU A 286 -36.69 0.47 3.83
CA LEU A 286 -35.36 1.08 3.73
C LEU A 286 -34.91 1.18 2.27
N ARG A 287 -35.13 0.10 1.47
CA ARG A 287 -34.83 0.13 0.05
C ARG A 287 -35.60 1.26 -0.68
N ALA A 288 -36.88 1.42 -0.33
CA ALA A 288 -37.72 2.47 -0.93
C ALA A 288 -37.14 3.89 -0.59
N GLN A 289 -36.65 4.10 0.63
CA GLN A 289 -36.05 5.38 1.02
C GLN A 289 -34.71 5.60 0.31
N ILE A 290 -33.87 4.56 0.18
CA ILE A 290 -32.62 4.67 -0.58
C ILE A 290 -32.92 4.96 -2.06
N GLU A 291 -33.97 4.31 -2.66
CA GLU A 291 -34.37 4.58 -4.05
C GLU A 291 -34.92 5.99 -4.23
N LYS A 292 -35.60 6.53 -3.21
CA LYS A 292 -36.05 7.93 -3.22
C LYS A 292 -34.86 8.89 -3.28
N GLN A 293 -33.86 8.70 -2.42
CA GLN A 293 -32.64 9.51 -2.43
C GLN A 293 -31.85 9.34 -3.75
N ALA A 294 -31.79 8.12 -4.30
CA ALA A 294 -31.18 7.88 -5.59
C ALA A 294 -31.85 8.65 -6.73
N LYS A 295 -33.17 8.71 -6.74
CA LYS A 295 -33.95 9.52 -7.72
C LYS A 295 -33.75 11.02 -7.53
N GLU A 296 -33.66 11.50 -6.31
CA GLU A 296 -33.35 12.92 -5.99
C GLU A 296 -31.96 13.29 -6.50
N GLU A 297 -30.97 12.39 -6.33
CA GLU A 297 -29.61 12.59 -6.84
C GLU A 297 -29.58 12.56 -8.38
N GLU A 298 -30.25 11.61 -9.02
CA GLU A 298 -30.38 11.55 -10.48
C GLU A 298 -31.05 12.81 -11.06
N TYR A 299 -32.12 13.27 -10.42
CA TYR A 299 -32.80 14.51 -10.81
C TYR A 299 -31.89 15.74 -10.69
N SER A 300 -30.96 15.72 -9.75
CA SER A 300 -29.96 16.77 -9.54
C SER A 300 -28.71 16.62 -10.45
N GLY A 301 -28.74 15.72 -11.43
CA GLY A 301 -27.67 15.49 -12.40
C GLY A 301 -26.66 14.38 -12.02
N GLY A 302 -26.93 13.63 -10.96
CA GLY A 302 -26.19 12.43 -10.60
C GLY A 302 -26.50 11.23 -11.51
N ARG A 303 -25.83 10.12 -11.26
CA ARG A 303 -26.00 8.88 -12.04
C ARG A 303 -27.15 8.04 -11.54
N TYR A 304 -27.75 7.28 -12.45
CA TYR A 304 -28.83 6.34 -12.13
C TYR A 304 -28.39 5.25 -11.16
N ILE A 305 -29.12 5.11 -10.05
CA ILE A 305 -28.95 4.04 -9.06
C ILE A 305 -30.32 3.43 -8.76
N ARG A 306 -30.39 2.09 -8.81
CA ARG A 306 -31.55 1.31 -8.39
C ARG A 306 -31.14 0.37 -7.25
N PRO A 307 -31.46 0.69 -5.99
CA PRO A 307 -31.11 -0.12 -4.85
C PRO A 307 -31.77 -1.51 -4.89
N ILE A 308 -30.96 -2.53 -4.62
CA ILE A 308 -31.37 -3.94 -4.60
C ILE A 308 -31.22 -4.48 -3.18
N VAL A 309 -32.24 -5.23 -2.74
CA VAL A 309 -32.23 -6.05 -1.52
C VAL A 309 -31.82 -7.48 -1.89
N LEU A 310 -30.87 -8.02 -1.14
CA LEU A 310 -30.54 -9.44 -1.15
C LEU A 310 -31.26 -10.11 0.02
N PHE A 311 -32.25 -10.95 -0.26
CA PHE A 311 -32.87 -11.81 0.73
C PHE A 311 -32.12 -13.13 0.81
N GLN A 312 -31.48 -13.40 1.94
CA GLN A 312 -30.81 -14.66 2.19
C GLN A 312 -31.77 -15.64 2.86
N ALA A 313 -32.21 -16.65 2.08
CA ALA A 313 -33.02 -17.75 2.57
C ALA A 313 -32.17 -18.88 3.19
N GLN A 314 -32.82 -19.77 3.97
CA GLN A 314 -32.13 -20.91 4.57
C GLN A 314 -31.62 -21.93 3.54
N PRO A 315 -30.45 -22.56 3.80
CA PRO A 315 -29.99 -23.71 3.00
C PRO A 315 -30.90 -24.91 3.17
N LYS A 316 -31.04 -25.73 2.11
CA LYS A 316 -31.93 -26.91 2.04
C LYS A 316 -31.62 -27.96 3.13
N GLY A 317 -32.62 -28.32 3.99
CA GLY A 317 -32.78 -29.66 4.51
C GLY A 317 -33.35 -30.61 3.45
N ARG A 318 -33.38 -31.93 3.65
CA ARG A 318 -33.79 -32.91 2.64
C ARG A 318 -35.27 -32.77 2.18
N GLU A 319 -36.08 -31.95 2.85
CA GLU A 319 -37.51 -31.73 2.56
C GLU A 319 -37.86 -30.30 2.08
N ASP A 320 -36.89 -29.31 2.14
CA ASP A 320 -37.17 -27.89 1.93
C ASP A 320 -36.74 -27.36 0.54
N ALA A 321 -37.06 -28.04 -0.54
CA ALA A 321 -36.90 -27.46 -1.89
C ALA A 321 -37.83 -26.23 -2.12
N ALA A 322 -38.63 -25.89 -1.13
CA ALA A 322 -39.72 -24.91 -1.20
C ALA A 322 -39.35 -23.51 -0.67
N THR A 323 -38.30 -23.33 0.13
CA THR A 323 -38.14 -22.11 0.93
C THR A 323 -37.92 -20.83 0.10
N PHE A 324 -37.09 -20.86 -0.95
CA PHE A 324 -36.86 -19.66 -1.79
C PHE A 324 -37.99 -19.43 -2.81
N HIS A 325 -38.69 -20.47 -3.28
CA HIS A 325 -39.88 -20.32 -4.10
C HIS A 325 -41.01 -19.75 -3.27
N LYS A 326 -41.21 -20.27 -2.07
CA LYS A 326 -42.22 -19.79 -1.13
C LYS A 326 -41.97 -18.32 -0.75
N LEU A 327 -40.71 -17.93 -0.53
CA LEU A 327 -40.38 -16.53 -0.29
C LEU A 327 -40.73 -15.65 -1.50
N LYS A 328 -40.52 -16.13 -2.74
CA LYS A 328 -40.91 -15.41 -3.94
C LYS A 328 -42.44 -15.26 -4.02
N GLU A 329 -43.19 -16.32 -3.68
CA GLU A 329 -44.68 -16.31 -3.62
C GLU A 329 -45.15 -15.27 -2.60
N ILE A 330 -44.62 -15.28 -1.37
CA ILE A 330 -44.95 -14.31 -0.31
C ILE A 330 -44.69 -12.85 -0.79
N LEU A 331 -43.58 -12.59 -1.43
CA LEU A 331 -43.25 -11.25 -1.94
C LEU A 331 -44.23 -10.81 -3.06
N VAL A 332 -44.62 -11.73 -3.94
CA VAL A 332 -45.61 -11.46 -5.02
C VAL A 332 -47.01 -11.25 -4.46
N GLU A 333 -47.48 -12.11 -3.54
CA GLU A 333 -48.76 -11.99 -2.87
C GLU A 333 -48.87 -10.71 -2.05
N GLY A 334 -47.75 -10.27 -1.44
CA GLY A 334 -47.64 -9.00 -0.74
C GLY A 334 -47.65 -7.77 -1.65
N GLY A 335 -47.70 -7.94 -2.97
CA GLY A 335 -47.90 -6.88 -3.95
C GLY A 335 -46.64 -6.42 -4.69
N ILE A 336 -45.49 -7.11 -4.53
CA ILE A 336 -44.32 -6.83 -5.32
C ILE A 336 -44.41 -7.44 -6.71
N PRO A 337 -44.27 -6.67 -7.82
CA PRO A 337 -44.32 -7.22 -9.18
C PRO A 337 -43.31 -8.34 -9.38
N LYS A 338 -43.73 -9.42 -10.04
CA LYS A 338 -42.87 -10.60 -10.27
C LYS A 338 -41.57 -10.26 -11.02
N GLU A 339 -41.62 -9.29 -11.91
CA GLU A 339 -40.51 -8.78 -12.72
C GLU A 339 -39.42 -8.11 -11.86
N GLN A 340 -39.78 -7.68 -10.66
CA GLN A 340 -38.83 -7.06 -9.71
C GLN A 340 -38.12 -8.09 -8.82
N ILE A 341 -38.48 -9.38 -8.91
CA ILE A 341 -37.96 -10.44 -8.05
C ILE A 341 -37.20 -11.47 -8.88
N ALA A 342 -36.01 -11.76 -8.53
CA ALA A 342 -35.20 -12.81 -9.17
C ALA A 342 -34.63 -13.80 -8.12
N ILE A 343 -34.46 -15.06 -8.53
CA ILE A 343 -33.87 -16.12 -7.72
C ILE A 343 -32.46 -16.40 -8.26
N LYS A 344 -31.49 -16.47 -7.34
CA LYS A 344 -30.12 -16.92 -7.62
C LYS A 344 -29.69 -17.93 -6.56
N THR A 345 -29.75 -19.20 -6.91
CA THR A 345 -29.24 -20.33 -6.11
C THR A 345 -28.20 -21.12 -6.92
N ALA A 346 -27.69 -22.23 -6.38
CA ALA A 346 -26.82 -23.13 -7.11
C ALA A 346 -27.48 -23.72 -8.35
N ASP A 347 -28.78 -24.04 -8.25
CA ASP A 347 -29.57 -24.73 -9.28
C ASP A 347 -30.39 -23.77 -10.17
N VAL A 348 -30.77 -22.60 -9.64
CA VAL A 348 -31.62 -21.61 -10.33
C VAL A 348 -30.85 -20.30 -10.48
N ASN A 349 -30.78 -19.80 -11.72
CA ASN A 349 -30.06 -18.53 -12.01
C ASN A 349 -30.90 -17.65 -12.95
N GLU A 350 -31.85 -16.91 -12.40
CA GLU A 350 -32.74 -16.01 -13.17
C GLU A 350 -32.05 -14.68 -13.55
N ILE A 351 -30.86 -14.42 -12.99
CA ILE A 351 -30.06 -13.22 -13.33
C ILE A 351 -28.91 -13.51 -14.31
N ARG A 352 -28.87 -14.73 -14.88
CA ARG A 352 -27.89 -15.06 -15.92
C ARG A 352 -28.14 -14.19 -17.15
N ASN A 353 -27.12 -13.51 -17.64
CA ASN A 353 -27.20 -12.60 -18.78
C ASN A 353 -28.07 -11.34 -18.56
N VAL A 354 -28.44 -11.01 -17.32
CA VAL A 354 -29.15 -9.77 -17.00
C VAL A 354 -28.12 -8.71 -16.59
N ASN A 355 -28.14 -7.57 -17.28
CA ASN A 355 -27.36 -6.41 -16.82
C ASN A 355 -28.11 -5.72 -15.68
N LEU A 356 -27.75 -6.07 -14.43
CA LEU A 356 -28.36 -5.49 -13.23
C LEU A 356 -28.13 -3.98 -13.06
N LEU A 357 -27.21 -3.38 -13.81
CA LEU A 357 -26.93 -1.93 -13.77
C LEU A 357 -27.67 -1.15 -14.85
N ALA A 358 -28.32 -1.86 -15.78
CA ALA A 358 -29.04 -1.22 -16.86
C ALA A 358 -30.28 -0.47 -16.36
N HIS A 359 -30.56 0.69 -16.93
CA HIS A 359 -31.69 1.55 -16.58
C HIS A 359 -33.06 0.85 -16.78
N ASN A 360 -33.17 0.00 -17.81
CA ASN A 360 -34.36 -0.78 -18.13
C ASN A 360 -34.54 -2.07 -17.33
N CYS A 361 -33.60 -2.40 -16.41
CA CYS A 361 -33.74 -3.56 -15.54
C CYS A 361 -34.68 -3.23 -14.39
N GLU A 362 -35.67 -4.09 -14.14
CA GLU A 362 -36.70 -3.88 -13.10
C GLU A 362 -36.35 -4.55 -11.77
N ILE A 363 -35.39 -5.48 -11.72
CA ILE A 363 -35.05 -6.28 -10.54
C ILE A 363 -34.66 -5.39 -9.37
N ARG A 364 -35.36 -5.51 -8.24
CA ARG A 364 -35.13 -4.82 -6.96
C ARG A 364 -34.88 -5.76 -5.80
N TYR A 365 -35.23 -7.02 -5.96
CA TYR A 365 -35.11 -8.04 -4.93
C TYR A 365 -34.48 -9.30 -5.53
N ILE A 366 -33.43 -9.79 -4.90
CA ILE A 366 -32.79 -11.03 -5.29
C ILE A 366 -32.85 -11.99 -4.11
N ILE A 367 -33.42 -13.16 -4.31
CA ILE A 367 -33.48 -14.22 -3.31
C ILE A 367 -32.32 -15.16 -3.57
N THR A 368 -31.49 -15.37 -2.55
CA THR A 368 -30.32 -16.25 -2.60
C THR A 368 -30.27 -17.19 -1.41
N VAL A 369 -29.59 -18.32 -1.57
CA VAL A 369 -29.24 -19.21 -0.45
C VAL A 369 -27.73 -19.10 -0.21
N ASN A 370 -26.90 -19.66 -1.08
CA ASN A 370 -25.45 -19.65 -0.98
C ASN A 370 -24.75 -19.30 -2.31
N ALA A 371 -25.53 -18.94 -3.33
CA ALA A 371 -25.06 -18.89 -4.72
C ALA A 371 -24.37 -17.59 -5.11
N LEU A 372 -24.31 -16.58 -4.24
CA LEU A 372 -23.61 -15.32 -4.49
C LEU A 372 -22.15 -15.35 -3.94
N LYS A 373 -21.62 -16.55 -3.73
CA LYS A 373 -20.32 -16.73 -3.05
C LYS A 373 -19.13 -16.24 -3.88
N GLU A 374 -19.09 -16.56 -5.20
CA GLU A 374 -17.96 -16.23 -6.06
C GLU A 374 -18.41 -15.62 -7.39
N GLY A 375 -17.65 -14.64 -7.88
CA GLY A 375 -17.85 -14.04 -9.20
C GLY A 375 -19.05 -13.10 -9.37
N TRP A 376 -20.01 -13.02 -8.40
CA TRP A 376 -21.12 -12.09 -8.50
C TRP A 376 -20.71 -10.69 -8.05
N ASP A 377 -21.08 -9.69 -8.84
CA ASP A 377 -20.76 -8.29 -8.60
C ASP A 377 -21.95 -7.41 -8.97
N CYS A 378 -22.49 -6.68 -8.00
CA CYS A 378 -23.55 -5.73 -8.22
C CYS A 378 -23.44 -4.54 -7.26
N PRO A 379 -22.85 -3.42 -7.68
CA PRO A 379 -22.76 -2.21 -6.85
C PRO A 379 -24.11 -1.66 -6.40
N PHE A 380 -25.22 -2.00 -7.08
CA PHE A 380 -26.56 -1.60 -6.70
C PHE A 380 -27.16 -2.44 -5.56
N ALA A 381 -26.53 -3.51 -5.11
CA ALA A 381 -26.91 -4.21 -3.89
C ALA A 381 -26.53 -3.38 -2.66
N TYR A 382 -27.52 -2.87 -1.94
CA TYR A 382 -27.34 -2.02 -0.76
C TYR A 382 -27.67 -2.73 0.54
N ILE A 383 -28.65 -3.63 0.51
CA ILE A 383 -29.23 -4.24 1.70
C ILE A 383 -29.08 -5.76 1.62
N LEU A 384 -28.54 -6.36 2.68
CA LEU A 384 -28.61 -7.78 2.93
C LEU A 384 -29.60 -8.04 4.07
N ALA A 385 -30.70 -8.71 3.78
CA ALA A 385 -31.71 -9.13 4.74
C ALA A 385 -31.61 -10.65 4.95
N THR A 386 -31.06 -11.08 6.11
CA THR A 386 -30.90 -12.51 6.40
C THR A 386 -32.10 -13.07 7.15
N LEU A 387 -32.72 -14.09 6.54
CA LEU A 387 -33.83 -14.84 7.07
C LEU A 387 -33.42 -16.23 7.55
N ALA A 388 -32.13 -16.54 7.51
CA ALA A 388 -31.60 -17.82 7.91
C ALA A 388 -31.50 -17.95 9.44
N ASN A 389 -31.78 -19.14 9.98
CA ASN A 389 -31.63 -19.44 11.41
C ASN A 389 -30.14 -19.58 11.79
N LYS A 390 -29.85 -19.53 13.10
CA LYS A 390 -28.54 -19.46 13.73
C LYS A 390 -27.42 -20.43 13.27
N THR A 391 -27.76 -21.49 12.52
CA THR A 391 -26.82 -22.58 12.19
C THR A 391 -25.97 -22.35 10.95
N SER A 392 -26.26 -21.36 10.12
CA SER A 392 -25.47 -21.08 8.90
C SER A 392 -24.51 -19.88 9.05
N LYS A 393 -23.62 -19.96 10.05
CA LYS A 393 -22.61 -18.92 10.32
C LYS A 393 -21.73 -18.57 9.09
N VAL A 394 -21.49 -19.54 8.22
CA VAL A 394 -20.57 -19.41 7.08
C VAL A 394 -21.16 -18.60 5.92
N ASP A 395 -22.46 -18.49 5.80
CA ASP A 395 -23.10 -18.01 4.57
C ASP A 395 -23.26 -16.48 4.51
N VAL A 396 -23.49 -15.82 5.63
CA VAL A 396 -23.54 -14.34 5.71
C VAL A 396 -22.17 -13.76 5.36
N GLU A 397 -21.14 -14.45 5.79
CA GLU A 397 -19.75 -14.06 5.66
C GLU A 397 -19.33 -13.74 4.21
N GLN A 398 -19.73 -14.52 3.24
CA GLN A 398 -19.28 -14.35 1.85
C GLN A 398 -20.10 -13.33 1.05
N ILE A 399 -21.34 -13.05 1.48
CA ILE A 399 -22.25 -12.14 0.80
C ILE A 399 -22.00 -10.68 1.20
N VAL A 400 -21.64 -10.43 2.46
CA VAL A 400 -21.43 -9.07 2.98
C VAL A 400 -20.39 -8.29 2.18
N GLY A 401 -19.24 -8.89 1.89
CA GLY A 401 -18.19 -8.22 1.09
C GLY A 401 -18.64 -7.77 -0.31
N ARG A 402 -19.74 -8.35 -0.82
CA ARG A 402 -20.25 -8.06 -2.18
C ARG A 402 -21.22 -6.89 -2.25
N ILE A 403 -21.89 -6.58 -1.13
CA ILE A 403 -22.75 -5.38 -1.06
C ILE A 403 -21.93 -4.11 -0.79
N LEU A 404 -20.65 -4.23 -0.43
CA LEU A 404 -19.81 -3.08 -0.07
C LEU A 404 -19.35 -2.25 -1.26
N ARG A 405 -19.41 -2.76 -2.50
CA ARG A 405 -18.92 -2.01 -3.67
C ARG A 405 -19.72 -0.75 -3.93
N GLN A 406 -19.06 0.41 -4.01
CA GLN A 406 -19.69 1.69 -4.31
C GLN A 406 -20.07 1.78 -5.79
N PRO A 407 -21.31 2.19 -6.13
CA PRO A 407 -21.66 2.46 -7.52
C PRO A 407 -20.75 3.50 -8.15
N TYR A 408 -20.30 3.21 -9.37
CA TYR A 408 -19.43 4.08 -10.19
C TYR A 408 -18.09 4.48 -9.56
N ALA A 409 -17.78 3.98 -8.37
CA ALA A 409 -16.62 4.41 -7.55
C ALA A 409 -16.63 5.92 -7.30
N GLU A 410 -17.80 6.51 -7.04
CA GLU A 410 -18.02 7.94 -6.81
C GLU A 410 -18.68 8.17 -5.45
N LYS A 411 -18.37 9.30 -4.80
CA LYS A 411 -19.10 9.73 -3.60
C LYS A 411 -20.43 10.33 -4.02
N HIS A 412 -21.52 9.79 -3.49
CA HIS A 412 -22.86 10.30 -3.74
C HIS A 412 -23.21 11.43 -2.78
N GLY A 413 -24.00 12.41 -3.26
CA GLY A 413 -24.45 13.55 -2.47
C GLY A 413 -25.43 13.15 -1.36
N GLN A 414 -26.22 12.10 -1.60
CA GLN A 414 -27.17 11.58 -0.63
C GLN A 414 -26.52 10.59 0.34
N PRO A 415 -26.64 10.81 1.67
CA PRO A 415 -25.91 10.03 2.68
C PRO A 415 -26.16 8.52 2.61
N LEU A 416 -27.41 8.09 2.42
CA LEU A 416 -27.77 6.66 2.40
C LEU A 416 -27.13 5.90 1.24
N LEU A 417 -26.73 6.59 0.17
CA LEU A 417 -26.09 5.97 -1.00
C LEU A 417 -24.61 5.63 -0.79
N ASN A 418 -24.01 6.04 0.31
CA ASN A 418 -22.62 5.80 0.61
C ASN A 418 -22.37 4.69 1.65
N ASN A 419 -23.46 4.02 2.10
CA ASN A 419 -23.42 2.99 3.13
C ASN A 419 -23.99 1.67 2.64
N ALA A 420 -23.62 0.57 3.28
CA ALA A 420 -24.25 -0.74 3.10
C ALA A 420 -24.99 -1.14 4.39
N TYR A 421 -26.03 -1.94 4.25
CA TYR A 421 -26.94 -2.26 5.35
C TYR A 421 -27.14 -3.78 5.48
N VAL A 422 -27.13 -4.27 6.72
CA VAL A 422 -27.48 -5.65 7.06
C VAL A 422 -28.63 -5.64 8.05
N LEU A 423 -29.69 -6.36 7.74
CA LEU A 423 -30.81 -6.59 8.65
C LEU A 423 -30.84 -8.07 9.02
N THR A 424 -30.92 -8.37 10.30
CA THR A 424 -30.94 -9.73 10.85
C THR A 424 -31.99 -9.85 11.96
N CYS A 425 -32.44 -11.08 12.25
CA CYS A 425 -33.27 -11.42 13.42
C CYS A 425 -32.54 -12.49 14.24
N SER A 426 -31.59 -12.11 15.01
CA SER A 426 -30.80 -13.02 15.84
C SER A 426 -31.11 -12.85 17.33
N ASN A 427 -31.37 -13.97 18.03
CA ASN A 427 -31.54 -13.95 19.50
C ASN A 427 -30.20 -13.69 20.19
N ASP A 428 -29.08 -13.94 19.51
CA ASP A 428 -27.72 -13.62 19.96
C ASP A 428 -27.08 -12.65 18.95
N PHE A 429 -27.37 -11.39 19.15
CA PHE A 429 -26.91 -10.34 18.25
C PHE A 429 -25.37 -10.18 18.30
N ALA A 430 -24.77 -10.40 19.49
CA ALA A 430 -23.33 -10.29 19.64
C ALA A 430 -22.60 -11.37 18.81
N ASP A 431 -23.06 -12.63 18.87
CA ASP A 431 -22.51 -13.71 18.05
C ASP A 431 -22.71 -13.47 16.53
N THR A 432 -23.84 -12.90 16.16
CA THR A 432 -24.12 -12.57 14.74
C THR A 432 -23.21 -11.42 14.26
N LEU A 433 -23.05 -10.41 15.08
CA LEU A 433 -22.16 -9.28 14.80
C LEU A 433 -20.70 -9.74 14.69
N ASP A 434 -20.26 -10.62 15.59
CA ASP A 434 -18.91 -11.24 15.53
C ASP A 434 -18.76 -12.10 14.25
N GLY A 435 -19.80 -12.78 13.81
CA GLY A 435 -19.83 -13.48 12.52
C GLY A 435 -19.66 -12.53 11.35
N ILE A 436 -20.39 -11.41 11.34
CA ILE A 436 -20.27 -10.35 10.32
C ILE A 436 -18.86 -9.74 10.34
N VAL A 437 -18.31 -9.44 11.51
CA VAL A 437 -16.95 -8.91 11.66
C VAL A 437 -15.93 -9.91 11.14
N ARG A 438 -16.05 -11.20 11.45
CA ARG A 438 -15.18 -12.25 10.90
C ARG A 438 -15.25 -12.30 9.38
N SER A 439 -16.46 -12.22 8.82
CA SER A 439 -16.68 -12.15 7.38
C SER A 439 -15.97 -10.96 6.75
N LEU A 440 -16.10 -9.79 7.35
CA LEU A 440 -15.44 -8.59 6.88
C LEU A 440 -13.92 -8.71 6.99
N ASN A 441 -13.41 -9.35 8.03
CA ASN A 441 -11.98 -9.66 8.14
C ASN A 441 -11.51 -10.58 7.01
N THR A 442 -12.32 -11.57 6.61
CA THR A 442 -12.00 -12.41 5.43
C THR A 442 -12.11 -11.64 4.11
N ALA A 443 -12.84 -10.55 4.05
CA ALA A 443 -12.89 -9.63 2.90
C ALA A 443 -11.83 -8.51 2.96
N GLY A 444 -11.00 -8.50 4.03
CA GLY A 444 -9.90 -7.53 4.22
C GLY A 444 -10.32 -6.23 4.91
N PHE A 445 -11.50 -6.20 5.53
CA PHE A 445 -12.00 -5.09 6.34
C PHE A 445 -11.77 -5.37 7.84
N SER A 446 -12.07 -4.41 8.69
CA SER A 446 -11.86 -4.50 10.14
C SER A 446 -13.16 -4.31 10.94
N LYS A 447 -13.13 -4.63 12.24
CA LYS A 447 -14.23 -4.35 13.17
C LYS A 447 -14.63 -2.86 13.18
N LYS A 448 -13.68 -1.95 12.92
CA LYS A 448 -13.92 -0.51 12.86
C LYS A 448 -14.86 -0.10 11.70
N ASP A 449 -14.95 -0.93 10.68
CA ASP A 449 -15.78 -0.68 9.50
C ASP A 449 -17.24 -1.12 9.66
N VAL A 450 -17.60 -1.67 10.84
CA VAL A 450 -18.95 -2.10 11.22
C VAL A 450 -19.50 -1.20 12.32
N ARG A 451 -20.77 -0.85 12.23
CA ARG A 451 -21.51 -0.12 13.25
C ARG A 451 -22.80 -0.86 13.59
N ALA A 452 -23.03 -1.07 14.88
CA ALA A 452 -24.31 -1.59 15.39
C ALA A 452 -25.24 -0.42 15.69
N ALA A 453 -26.46 -0.46 15.19
CA ALA A 453 -27.40 0.63 15.34
C ALA A 453 -27.96 0.77 16.77
N ASP A 454 -27.97 -0.30 17.58
CA ASP A 454 -28.60 -0.33 18.91
C ASP A 454 -27.79 0.31 20.05
N GLY A 455 -26.78 1.16 19.74
CA GLY A 455 -26.06 1.98 20.73
C GLY A 455 -25.18 1.20 21.73
N LYS A 456 -25.04 -0.10 21.63
CA LYS A 456 -24.14 -0.90 22.45
C LYS A 456 -22.75 -0.90 21.85
N GLN A 457 -21.80 -0.24 22.51
CA GLN A 457 -20.38 -0.33 22.19
C GLN A 457 -19.97 -1.81 22.18
N ILE A 458 -19.29 -2.22 21.11
CA ILE A 458 -18.68 -3.55 20.99
C ILE A 458 -17.52 -3.60 21.98
N ILE A 459 -17.74 -4.18 23.16
CA ILE A 459 -16.69 -4.39 24.16
C ILE A 459 -15.75 -5.47 23.63
N GLU A 460 -14.46 -5.22 23.65
CA GLU A 460 -13.45 -6.23 23.27
C GLU A 460 -13.52 -7.42 24.20
N PRO A 461 -13.57 -8.66 23.70
CA PRO A 461 -13.42 -9.83 24.54
C PRO A 461 -11.95 -9.96 24.97
N GLN A 462 -11.72 -9.83 26.27
CA GLN A 462 -10.44 -10.21 26.88
C GLN A 462 -10.39 -11.75 26.94
N THR A 463 -9.35 -12.32 26.32
CA THR A 463 -8.83 -13.70 26.43
C THR A 463 -9.66 -14.86 25.83
N PRO A 464 -8.99 -15.87 25.27
CA PRO A 464 -9.65 -17.03 24.67
C PRO A 464 -10.29 -17.89 25.75
N ALA A 465 -11.61 -17.98 25.74
CA ALA A 465 -12.35 -18.95 26.54
C ALA A 465 -12.32 -20.32 25.86
N GLU A 466 -12.03 -21.33 26.67
CA GLU A 466 -12.04 -22.74 26.34
C GLU A 466 -13.26 -23.17 25.53
N GLU A 467 -13.02 -23.98 24.49
CA GLU A 467 -14.06 -24.64 23.71
C GLU A 467 -14.92 -25.52 24.64
N LYS A 468 -16.09 -25.03 25.01
CA LYS A 468 -17.13 -25.88 25.55
C LYS A 468 -17.87 -26.59 24.42
N GLN A 469 -17.77 -27.91 24.38
CA GLN A 469 -18.63 -28.79 23.60
C GLN A 469 -20.09 -28.40 23.76
N LEU A 470 -20.69 -27.89 22.69
CA LEU A 470 -22.13 -27.64 22.61
C LEU A 470 -22.84 -28.97 22.38
N SER A 471 -23.66 -29.34 23.36
CA SER A 471 -24.61 -30.46 23.29
C SER A 471 -25.62 -30.30 22.16
N LEU A 472 -25.84 -31.42 21.44
CA LEU A 472 -26.94 -31.56 20.49
C LEU A 472 -28.30 -31.38 21.20
N PHE A 473 -28.93 -30.23 21.07
CA PHE A 473 -30.36 -30.09 21.22
C PHE A 473 -30.94 -29.64 19.89
N HIS A 474 -31.80 -30.48 19.34
CA HIS A 474 -32.69 -30.18 18.23
C HIS A 474 -33.75 -29.24 18.77
N ASP A 475 -33.78 -27.99 18.32
CA ASP A 475 -34.99 -27.16 18.45
C ASP A 475 -36.00 -27.64 17.42
N PRO A 476 -37.29 -27.76 17.75
CA PRO A 476 -38.33 -28.20 16.81
C PRO A 476 -38.48 -27.14 15.72
N GLU A 477 -38.46 -27.59 14.46
CA GLU A 477 -38.69 -26.75 13.29
C GLU A 477 -40.11 -26.12 13.38
N PRO A 478 -40.28 -24.83 13.09
CA PRO A 478 -41.62 -24.25 12.97
C PRO A 478 -42.28 -24.74 11.68
N GLU A 479 -43.35 -25.49 11.81
CA GLU A 479 -44.28 -25.76 10.69
C GLU A 479 -44.86 -24.43 10.16
N TYR A 480 -44.64 -24.15 8.89
CA TYR A 480 -45.25 -23.00 8.21
C TYR A 480 -46.75 -23.26 8.02
N SER A 481 -47.56 -22.82 8.96
CA SER A 481 -49.03 -22.85 8.84
C SER A 481 -49.55 -21.79 7.84
N ALA A 482 -50.78 -21.93 7.33
CA ALA A 482 -51.37 -20.95 6.42
C ALA A 482 -51.49 -19.55 7.08
N GLU A 483 -51.77 -19.48 8.36
CA GLU A 483 -51.84 -18.23 9.14
C GLU A 483 -50.47 -17.50 9.19
N PHE A 484 -49.37 -18.24 9.18
CA PHE A 484 -48.02 -17.68 9.13
C PHE A 484 -47.76 -16.98 7.78
N LEU A 485 -48.28 -17.50 6.65
CA LEU A 485 -48.16 -16.91 5.33
C LEU A 485 -48.89 -15.58 5.18
N ASP A 486 -50.16 -15.54 5.69
CA ASP A 486 -50.99 -14.35 5.64
C ASP A 486 -50.35 -13.17 6.40
N ASP A 487 -49.77 -13.41 7.55
CA ASP A 487 -49.09 -12.40 8.38
C ASP A 487 -47.86 -11.76 7.69
N TYR A 488 -47.07 -12.53 6.91
CA TYR A 488 -45.99 -11.99 6.09
C TYR A 488 -46.49 -11.18 4.89
N THR A 489 -47.56 -11.65 4.23
CA THR A 489 -48.15 -10.99 3.09
C THR A 489 -48.71 -9.62 3.48
N ASP A 490 -49.42 -9.54 4.62
CA ASP A 490 -49.92 -8.29 5.18
C ASP A 490 -48.80 -7.30 5.54
N ALA A 491 -47.72 -7.78 6.13
CA ALA A 491 -46.56 -6.95 6.44
C ALA A 491 -45.91 -6.34 5.18
N ILE A 492 -45.76 -7.12 4.10
CA ILE A 492 -45.21 -6.66 2.83
C ILE A 492 -46.13 -5.63 2.18
N SER A 493 -47.43 -5.92 2.13
CA SER A 493 -48.43 -5.00 1.59
C SER A 493 -48.44 -3.67 2.33
N SER A 494 -48.31 -3.71 3.65
CA SER A 494 -48.19 -2.52 4.50
C SER A 494 -46.88 -1.75 4.22
N ALA A 495 -45.77 -2.44 3.98
CA ALA A 495 -44.47 -1.80 3.67
C ALA A 495 -44.51 -1.03 2.34
N LEU A 496 -45.28 -1.49 1.36
CA LEU A 496 -45.35 -0.88 0.02
C LEU A 496 -46.23 0.39 -0.04
N GLY A 497 -47.24 0.51 0.84
CA GLY A 497 -48.25 1.55 0.74
C GLY A 497 -48.12 2.74 1.69
N GLN A 498 -47.20 2.73 2.63
CA GLN A 498 -47.13 3.71 3.72
C GLN A 498 -45.91 4.63 3.68
N LYS A 499 -46.03 5.79 4.38
CA LYS A 499 -44.86 6.56 4.83
C LYS A 499 -43.93 5.64 5.62
N PRO A 500 -42.60 5.91 5.63
CA PRO A 500 -41.69 5.11 6.44
C PRO A 500 -42.20 5.01 7.88
N SER A 501 -42.08 3.82 8.46
CA SER A 501 -42.44 3.61 9.86
C SER A 501 -41.48 4.47 10.73
N GLU A 502 -41.92 4.84 11.92
CA GLU A 502 -41.09 5.56 12.89
C GLU A 502 -39.76 4.85 13.12
N LEU A 503 -39.75 3.51 13.15
CA LEU A 503 -38.56 2.67 13.23
C LEU A 503 -37.60 2.85 12.05
N VAL A 504 -38.11 2.95 10.82
CA VAL A 504 -37.27 3.14 9.62
C VAL A 504 -36.75 4.60 9.56
N GLU A 505 -37.53 5.58 10.03
CA GLU A 505 -37.04 6.95 10.18
C GLU A 505 -35.89 7.01 11.18
N ASP A 506 -36.00 6.34 12.32
CA ASP A 506 -34.93 6.20 13.31
C ASP A 506 -33.69 5.50 12.73
N MET A 507 -33.90 4.42 11.95
CA MET A 507 -32.79 3.75 11.25
C MET A 507 -32.03 4.70 10.34
N ILE A 508 -32.70 5.56 9.61
CA ILE A 508 -32.10 6.54 8.70
C ILE A 508 -31.30 7.59 9.50
N VAL A 509 -31.87 8.11 10.59
CA VAL A 509 -31.19 9.07 11.46
C VAL A 509 -29.93 8.45 12.07
N GLN A 510 -30.03 7.22 12.57
CA GLN A 510 -28.89 6.47 13.09
C GLN A 510 -27.84 6.22 12.02
N ALA A 511 -28.22 5.84 10.80
CA ALA A 511 -27.30 5.63 9.70
C ALA A 511 -26.48 6.90 9.37
N VAL A 512 -27.13 8.04 9.34
CA VAL A 512 -26.45 9.33 9.09
C VAL A 512 -25.50 9.68 10.23
N SER A 513 -25.92 9.52 11.49
CA SER A 513 -25.09 9.77 12.67
C SER A 513 -23.87 8.86 12.72
N GLN A 514 -24.04 7.57 12.49
CA GLN A 514 -22.98 6.56 12.46
C GLN A 514 -21.98 6.82 11.33
N THR A 515 -22.44 7.34 10.19
CA THR A 515 -21.56 7.72 9.07
C THR A 515 -20.70 8.93 9.44
N GLN A 516 -21.29 9.95 10.07
CA GLN A 516 -20.55 11.14 10.51
C GLN A 516 -19.49 10.79 11.58
N GLU A 517 -19.85 9.90 12.50
CA GLU A 517 -18.91 9.41 13.51
C GLU A 517 -17.75 8.65 12.87
N TYR A 518 -18.04 7.75 11.93
CA TYR A 518 -17.01 7.00 11.20
C TYR A 518 -16.05 7.92 10.41
N GLU A 519 -16.59 8.92 9.70
CA GLU A 519 -15.78 9.91 8.98
C GLU A 519 -14.90 10.74 9.93
N ARG A 520 -15.46 11.16 11.08
CA ARG A 520 -14.70 11.88 12.13
C ARG A 520 -13.57 11.03 12.72
N ASP A 521 -13.84 9.78 13.08
CA ASP A 521 -12.85 8.85 13.62
C ASP A 521 -11.70 8.63 12.62
N ALA A 522 -12.02 8.56 11.33
CA ALA A 522 -11.04 8.42 10.25
C ALA A 522 -10.18 9.70 10.12
N GLU A 523 -10.78 10.89 10.19
CA GLU A 523 -10.07 12.17 10.14
C GLU A 523 -9.18 12.41 11.38
N GLU A 524 -9.67 12.04 12.56
CA GLU A 524 -8.89 12.17 13.80
C GLU A 524 -7.67 11.23 13.77
N SER A 525 -7.83 10.01 13.29
CA SER A 525 -6.74 9.08 13.11
C SER A 525 -5.67 9.61 12.15
N GLU A 526 -6.08 10.36 11.13
CA GLU A 526 -5.17 10.97 10.16
C GLU A 526 -4.45 12.20 10.73
N LYS A 527 -5.16 13.07 11.46
CA LYS A 527 -4.58 14.27 12.10
C LYS A 527 -3.57 13.93 13.19
N LEU A 528 -3.74 12.80 13.85
CA LEU A 528 -2.82 12.31 14.89
C LEU A 528 -1.53 11.74 14.32
N GLY A 529 -1.34 11.71 12.99
CA GLY A 529 -0.15 11.15 12.36
C GLY A 529 0.02 9.65 12.65
N PHE A 530 -1.06 9.04 13.09
CA PHE A 530 -1.08 7.61 13.36
C PHE A 530 -0.81 6.86 12.06
N PHE A 531 0.21 6.04 12.08
CA PHE A 531 0.24 4.87 11.23
C PHE A 531 -0.87 3.93 11.74
N GLY A 532 -2.14 4.39 11.63
CA GLY A 532 -3.30 3.55 11.88
C GLY A 532 -3.36 2.48 10.81
N GLY A 533 -3.80 1.29 11.17
CA GLY A 533 -3.94 0.18 10.26
C GLY A 533 -2.82 -0.85 10.36
N LEU A 534 -2.71 -1.69 9.33
CA LEU A 534 -1.84 -2.86 9.33
C LEU A 534 -0.35 -2.47 9.45
N GLU A 535 0.08 -1.41 8.78
CA GLU A 535 1.48 -0.93 8.83
C GLU A 535 1.85 -0.40 10.23
N GLY A 536 0.93 0.31 10.88
CA GLY A 536 1.13 0.77 12.25
C GLY A 536 1.21 -0.36 13.27
N SER A 537 0.42 -1.42 13.09
CA SER A 537 0.47 -2.59 13.98
C SER A 537 1.75 -3.43 13.83
N MET A 538 2.48 -3.25 12.74
CA MET A 538 3.76 -3.92 12.48
C MET A 538 4.96 -3.18 13.06
N LYS A 539 4.79 -1.92 13.51
CA LYS A 539 5.84 -1.08 14.09
C LYS A 539 5.73 -1.05 15.60
N ASN A 540 6.86 -0.99 16.30
CA ASN A 540 6.87 -0.64 17.70
C ASN A 540 6.29 0.77 17.85
N GLN A 541 5.33 0.97 18.77
CA GLN A 541 4.71 2.26 19.00
C GLN A 541 4.80 2.61 20.49
N TYR A 542 5.40 3.74 20.78
CA TYR A 542 5.54 4.24 22.15
C TYR A 542 4.91 5.61 22.27
N LYS A 543 4.00 5.74 23.22
CA LYS A 543 3.28 6.99 23.50
C LYS A 543 4.17 7.93 24.30
N MET A 544 3.86 9.21 24.22
CA MET A 544 4.43 10.21 25.11
C MET A 544 4.08 9.85 26.56
N SER A 545 5.05 9.89 27.46
CA SER A 545 4.87 9.57 28.87
C SER A 545 3.82 10.46 29.50
N THR A 546 2.90 9.89 30.27
CA THR A 546 1.84 10.64 30.97
C THR A 546 2.39 11.71 31.92
N SER A 547 3.62 11.53 32.42
CA SER A 547 4.30 12.51 33.29
C SER A 547 4.66 13.80 32.58
N PHE A 548 4.85 13.77 31.24
CA PHE A 548 5.35 14.91 30.47
C PHE A 548 4.40 15.33 29.33
N SER A 549 3.41 14.51 29.01
CA SER A 549 2.52 14.74 27.87
C SER A 549 1.77 16.06 27.94
N ALA A 550 1.30 16.46 29.12
CA ALA A 550 0.53 17.71 29.30
C ALA A 550 1.34 18.97 28.95
N GLU A 551 2.66 18.94 29.09
CA GLU A 551 3.55 20.05 28.78
C GLU A 551 4.13 19.96 27.37
N ALA A 552 4.51 18.76 26.96
CA ALA A 552 5.14 18.53 25.66
C ALA A 552 4.15 18.51 24.49
N GLU A 553 2.87 18.15 24.74
CA GLU A 553 1.80 18.25 23.76
C GLU A 553 1.52 19.73 23.45
N GLY A 554 1.76 20.11 22.21
CA GLY A 554 1.57 21.51 21.77
C GLY A 554 2.84 22.37 21.86
N LEU A 555 3.95 21.84 22.40
CA LEU A 555 5.23 22.52 22.32
C LEU A 555 5.67 22.61 20.84
N LEU A 556 5.86 23.84 20.37
CA LEU A 556 6.28 24.13 19.01
C LEU A 556 7.78 24.45 19.01
N LEU A 557 8.57 23.52 18.45
CA LEU A 557 10.01 23.71 18.28
C LEU A 557 10.29 24.63 17.07
N PRO A 558 11.19 25.63 17.24
CA PRO A 558 11.52 26.55 16.16
C PRO A 558 12.28 25.84 15.03
N GLN A 559 11.94 26.19 13.80
CA GLN A 559 12.66 25.78 12.58
C GLN A 559 12.88 26.99 11.68
N PHE A 560 13.90 26.93 10.82
CA PHE A 560 14.06 27.94 9.79
C PHE A 560 13.00 27.79 8.70
N CYS A 561 12.42 28.91 8.25
CA CYS A 561 11.38 28.97 7.24
C CYS A 561 11.53 30.21 6.35
N PHE A 562 10.96 30.18 5.16
CA PHE A 562 10.87 31.36 4.29
C PHE A 562 9.78 32.30 4.77
N ALA A 563 10.07 33.60 4.80
CA ALA A 563 9.05 34.64 4.84
C ALA A 563 8.33 34.70 3.49
N ILE A 564 7.00 34.77 3.51
CA ILE A 564 6.15 34.97 2.33
C ILE A 564 5.40 36.27 2.50
N GLU A 565 5.42 37.13 1.45
CA GLU A 565 4.50 38.27 1.41
C GLU A 565 3.07 37.75 1.27
N PRO A 566 2.13 38.22 2.15
CA PRO A 566 0.74 37.83 2.07
C PRO A 566 0.12 38.31 0.75
N ASP A 567 -0.45 37.38 0.00
CA ASP A 567 -1.25 37.68 -1.18
C ASP A 567 -2.75 37.40 -0.93
N LEU A 568 -3.61 37.71 -1.92
CA LEU A 568 -5.06 37.50 -1.84
C LEU A 568 -5.46 36.03 -1.60
N PHE A 569 -4.58 35.08 -1.84
CA PHE A 569 -4.83 33.63 -1.78
C PHE A 569 -4.10 32.93 -0.63
N HIS A 570 -3.02 33.53 -0.11
CA HIS A 570 -2.19 32.96 0.94
C HIS A 570 -2.21 33.82 2.19
N ARG A 571 -2.83 33.31 3.23
CA ARG A 571 -2.86 33.97 4.57
C ARG A 571 -1.63 33.66 5.43
N GLU A 572 -0.84 32.64 5.07
CA GLU A 572 0.34 32.23 5.80
C GLU A 572 1.52 33.13 5.50
N LYS A 573 2.11 33.71 6.52
CA LYS A 573 3.28 34.57 6.42
C LYS A 573 4.61 33.83 6.29
N ILE A 574 4.59 32.49 6.35
CA ILE A 574 5.79 31.64 6.36
C ILE A 574 5.58 30.39 5.51
N ALA A 575 6.65 29.88 4.88
CA ALA A 575 6.68 28.58 4.20
C ALA A 575 7.89 27.76 4.62
N LYS A 576 7.76 26.45 4.53
CA LYS A 576 8.86 25.53 4.81
C LYS A 576 10.08 25.85 3.95
N LEU A 577 11.24 25.92 4.59
CA LEU A 577 12.50 26.11 3.89
C LEU A 577 12.83 24.83 3.09
N THR A 578 13.11 24.96 1.79
CA THR A 578 13.43 23.84 0.92
C THR A 578 14.79 24.04 0.26
N LYS A 579 15.50 22.94 -0.01
CA LYS A 579 16.83 22.97 -0.65
C LYS A 579 16.77 23.52 -2.06
N GLU A 580 15.66 23.29 -2.79
CA GLU A 580 15.44 23.79 -4.15
C GLU A 580 15.43 25.30 -4.17
N LYS A 581 14.72 25.96 -3.26
CA LYS A 581 14.68 27.42 -3.16
C LYS A 581 16.06 28.00 -2.78
N LEU A 582 16.81 27.34 -1.90
CA LEU A 582 18.18 27.74 -1.58
C LEU A 582 19.15 27.55 -2.75
N SER A 583 18.88 26.58 -3.62
CA SER A 583 19.69 26.33 -4.82
C SER A 583 19.36 27.23 -5.99
N ALA A 584 18.24 27.95 -5.93
CA ALA A 584 17.81 28.80 -7.05
C ALA A 584 18.87 29.82 -7.42
N GLY A 585 19.23 29.85 -8.71
CA GLY A 585 20.30 30.73 -9.24
C GLY A 585 21.71 30.16 -9.09
N PHE A 586 21.88 28.95 -8.60
CA PHE A 586 23.18 28.27 -8.67
C PHE A 586 23.58 28.02 -10.13
N SER A 587 24.82 28.33 -10.48
CA SER A 587 25.38 28.08 -11.81
C SER A 587 26.82 27.61 -11.74
N LEU A 588 27.16 26.66 -12.58
CA LEU A 588 28.50 26.13 -12.74
C LEU A 588 29.37 26.95 -13.69
N ALA A 589 28.83 27.99 -14.33
CA ALA A 589 29.52 28.74 -15.39
C ALA A 589 30.89 29.29 -14.96
N ASN A 590 30.99 29.82 -13.73
CA ASN A 590 32.25 30.35 -13.16
C ASN A 590 32.75 29.53 -11.98
N ALA A 591 32.22 28.33 -11.76
CA ALA A 591 32.61 27.49 -10.65
C ALA A 591 34.02 26.91 -10.85
N ASP A 592 34.73 26.67 -9.72
CA ASP A 592 36.04 26.06 -9.72
C ASP A 592 35.98 24.64 -10.31
N SER A 593 36.78 24.43 -11.38
CA SER A 593 36.87 23.16 -12.10
C SER A 593 38.09 22.32 -11.72
N ASN A 594 38.86 22.72 -10.70
CA ASN A 594 39.94 21.91 -10.20
C ASN A 594 39.41 20.75 -9.35
N VAL A 595 39.56 19.54 -9.87
CA VAL A 595 39.18 18.30 -9.18
C VAL A 595 40.43 17.47 -8.97
N SER A 596 40.70 17.05 -7.72
CA SER A 596 41.81 16.14 -7.40
C SER A 596 41.38 14.69 -7.65
N PHE A 597 42.12 14.00 -8.50
CA PHE A 597 41.94 12.59 -8.83
C PHE A 597 43.08 11.72 -8.26
N SER A 598 43.38 11.84 -6.95
CA SER A 598 44.38 10.97 -6.32
C SER A 598 43.89 9.51 -6.30
N LEU A 599 44.65 8.62 -6.96
CA LEU A 599 44.46 7.17 -6.96
C LEU A 599 44.85 6.57 -5.60
N ALA A 600 43.90 6.23 -4.77
CA ALA A 600 44.09 5.19 -3.76
C ALA A 600 43.68 3.87 -4.42
N GLY A 601 44.62 2.94 -4.58
CA GLY A 601 44.40 1.67 -5.26
C GLY A 601 43.33 0.83 -4.57
N GLY A 602 42.38 0.36 -5.34
CA GLY A 602 41.29 -0.52 -4.91
C GLY A 602 40.31 -0.80 -6.06
N ASP A 603 39.61 -1.90 -6.03
CA ASP A 603 38.59 -2.30 -7.03
C ASP A 603 37.58 -1.21 -7.32
N VAL A 604 37.20 -1.05 -8.59
CA VAL A 604 36.26 -0.01 -9.05
C VAL A 604 34.84 -0.47 -8.75
N TYR A 605 34.18 0.20 -7.82
CA TYR A 605 32.78 0.05 -7.52
C TYR A 605 32.00 1.31 -7.94
N ALA A 606 30.85 1.13 -8.56
CA ALA A 606 29.90 2.24 -8.73
C ALA A 606 29.18 2.45 -7.40
N VAL A 607 29.24 3.67 -6.88
CA VAL A 607 28.59 4.06 -5.63
C VAL A 607 27.32 4.81 -5.99
N ASP A 608 26.15 4.24 -5.71
CA ASP A 608 24.89 4.97 -5.76
C ASP A 608 24.54 5.43 -4.35
N ALA A 609 24.44 6.74 -4.15
CA ALA A 609 24.02 7.31 -2.88
C ALA A 609 22.47 7.39 -2.87
N SER A 610 21.83 6.51 -2.13
CA SER A 610 20.43 6.71 -1.72
C SER A 610 20.38 7.46 -0.40
N ASP A 611 19.24 8.07 -0.06
CA ASP A 611 19.01 8.74 1.23
C ASP A 611 19.21 7.81 2.46
N SER A 612 19.44 6.52 2.23
CA SER A 612 19.67 5.46 3.22
C SER A 612 21.10 4.89 3.23
N GLY A 613 22.06 5.45 2.46
CA GLY A 613 23.45 4.97 2.41
C GLY A 613 23.97 4.69 0.99
N ALA A 614 25.27 4.47 0.88
CA ALA A 614 25.92 4.20 -0.40
C ALA A 614 25.71 2.75 -0.83
N VAL A 615 25.10 2.55 -1.99
CA VAL A 615 24.96 1.23 -2.63
C VAL A 615 26.05 1.06 -3.67
N TYR A 616 26.79 -0.04 -3.60
CA TYR A 616 27.89 -0.36 -4.49
C TYR A 616 27.46 -1.41 -5.52
N ARG A 617 27.50 -1.07 -6.82
CA ARG A 617 27.25 -2.01 -7.91
C ARG A 617 28.57 -2.31 -8.65
N LYS A 618 28.87 -3.59 -8.83
CA LYS A 618 29.94 -4.03 -9.73
C LYS A 618 29.39 -4.14 -11.16
N MET A 619 29.95 -3.36 -12.10
CA MET A 619 29.54 -3.48 -13.52
C MET A 619 29.85 -4.84 -14.09
N SER A 620 28.99 -5.32 -15.00
CA SER A 620 29.30 -6.53 -15.77
C SER A 620 30.52 -6.31 -16.68
N ALA A 621 31.39 -7.30 -16.76
CA ALA A 621 32.59 -7.23 -17.60
C ALA A 621 32.28 -6.90 -19.07
N SER A 622 31.13 -7.32 -19.59
CA SER A 622 30.70 -7.10 -20.98
C SER A 622 30.31 -5.67 -21.30
N GLU A 623 29.64 -4.95 -20.38
CA GLU A 623 29.27 -3.54 -20.58
C GLU A 623 30.50 -2.63 -20.57
N SER A 624 31.40 -2.89 -19.64
CA SER A 624 32.66 -2.15 -19.52
C SER A 624 33.55 -2.34 -20.75
N GLU A 625 33.61 -3.54 -21.32
CA GLU A 625 34.38 -3.89 -22.49
C GLU A 625 33.83 -3.29 -23.79
N TYR A 626 32.50 -3.21 -23.93
CA TYR A 626 31.87 -2.56 -25.07
C TYR A 626 32.17 -1.07 -25.11
N ILE A 627 31.99 -0.34 -24.02
CA ILE A 627 32.28 1.10 -23.93
C ILE A 627 33.77 1.37 -24.16
N ARG A 628 34.64 0.53 -23.59
CA ARG A 628 36.08 0.61 -23.79
C ARG A 628 36.46 0.49 -25.28
N SER A 629 35.87 -0.46 -25.99
CA SER A 629 36.13 -0.66 -27.42
C SER A 629 35.65 0.50 -28.28
N GLN A 630 34.59 1.20 -27.90
CA GLN A 630 34.09 2.39 -28.58
C GLN A 630 35.06 3.57 -28.36
N ILE A 631 35.53 3.79 -27.13
CA ILE A 631 36.46 4.87 -26.81
C ILE A 631 37.80 4.68 -27.53
N GLU A 632 38.34 3.47 -27.61
CA GLU A 632 39.65 3.19 -28.23
C GLU A 632 39.70 3.47 -29.73
N ARG A 633 38.56 3.40 -30.44
CA ARG A 633 38.49 3.63 -31.89
C ARG A 633 38.44 5.07 -32.34
N LEU A 634 38.20 6.02 -31.41
CA LEU A 634 38.06 7.44 -31.73
C LEU A 634 39.41 8.18 -31.69
N PRO A 635 39.60 9.29 -32.46
CA PRO A 635 40.69 10.23 -32.25
C PRO A 635 40.55 10.92 -30.89
N ASP A 636 41.66 11.50 -30.35
CA ASP A 636 41.69 11.99 -28.97
C ASP A 636 40.62 13.06 -28.66
N GLU A 637 40.29 13.92 -29.62
CA GLU A 637 39.21 14.89 -29.46
C GLU A 637 37.83 14.22 -29.40
N GLY A 638 37.61 13.18 -30.21
CA GLY A 638 36.39 12.37 -30.15
C GLY A 638 36.28 11.55 -28.85
N LYS A 639 37.41 11.03 -28.36
CA LYS A 639 37.47 10.34 -27.06
C LYS A 639 37.08 11.28 -25.91
N ARG A 640 37.64 12.50 -25.92
CA ARG A 640 37.30 13.53 -24.93
C ARG A 640 35.79 13.85 -24.93
N LYS A 641 35.24 14.15 -26.11
CA LYS A 641 33.82 14.47 -26.26
C LYS A 641 32.92 13.32 -25.75
N LEU A 642 33.24 12.09 -26.10
CA LEU A 642 32.49 10.93 -25.65
C LEU A 642 32.56 10.73 -24.12
N CYS A 643 33.75 10.92 -23.51
CA CYS A 643 33.90 10.86 -22.05
C CYS A 643 33.10 11.98 -21.34
N VAL A 644 33.11 13.18 -21.88
CA VAL A 644 32.32 14.32 -21.38
C VAL A 644 30.83 13.99 -21.44
N ASP A 645 30.35 13.44 -22.58
CA ASP A 645 28.95 13.08 -22.78
C ASP A 645 28.51 11.94 -21.82
N LEU A 646 29.33 10.93 -21.63
CA LEU A 646 29.08 9.83 -20.68
C LEU A 646 29.01 10.30 -19.23
N ILE A 647 29.97 11.14 -18.80
CA ILE A 647 30.01 11.70 -17.45
C ILE A 647 28.82 12.62 -17.22
N ALA A 648 28.57 13.55 -18.14
CA ALA A 648 27.43 14.48 -18.04
C ALA A 648 26.09 13.71 -17.99
N GLY A 649 25.90 12.71 -18.86
CA GLY A 649 24.70 11.87 -18.88
C GLY A 649 24.50 11.08 -17.58
N GLN A 650 25.56 10.59 -16.94
CA GLN A 650 25.47 9.96 -15.62
C GLN A 650 25.08 10.95 -14.51
N LEU A 651 25.56 12.18 -14.57
CA LEU A 651 25.28 13.22 -13.59
C LEU A 651 23.87 13.81 -13.77
N GLU A 652 23.37 13.90 -15.01
CA GLU A 652 22.00 14.36 -15.32
C GLU A 652 20.92 13.42 -14.77
N ASN A 653 21.17 12.11 -14.70
CA ASN A 653 20.23 11.11 -14.16
C ASN A 653 20.18 11.05 -12.62
N LYS A 654 20.98 11.88 -11.93
CA LYS A 654 21.02 11.96 -10.46
C LYS A 654 20.43 13.30 -10.01
N ALA A 655 20.14 13.46 -8.73
CA ALA A 655 19.51 14.66 -8.12
C ALA A 655 20.18 16.01 -8.45
N ILE A 656 21.32 16.02 -9.11
CA ILE A 656 22.00 17.20 -9.64
C ILE A 656 21.24 17.78 -10.85
N GLY A 657 20.65 16.95 -11.70
CA GLY A 657 19.93 17.36 -12.90
C GLY A 657 18.69 18.20 -12.61
N ASP A 658 18.07 18.06 -11.44
CA ASP A 658 16.92 18.87 -11.04
C ASP A 658 17.30 20.31 -10.65
N VAL A 659 18.59 20.57 -10.38
CA VAL A 659 19.08 21.87 -9.88
C VAL A 659 19.93 22.61 -10.91
N ILE A 660 20.62 21.89 -11.82
CA ILE A 660 21.59 22.44 -12.75
C ILE A 660 21.12 22.19 -14.18
N LEU A 661 21.18 23.25 -15.01
CA LEU A 661 20.84 23.13 -16.43
C LEU A 661 21.85 22.18 -17.13
N SER A 662 21.33 21.29 -17.95
CA SER A 662 22.10 20.25 -18.67
C SER A 662 23.28 20.85 -19.49
N GLY A 663 23.10 22.02 -20.09
CA GLY A 663 24.15 22.73 -20.82
C GLY A 663 25.28 23.25 -19.93
N ASP A 664 24.95 23.77 -18.74
CA ASP A 664 25.94 24.25 -17.75
C ASP A 664 26.75 23.09 -17.20
N LEU A 665 26.08 21.96 -16.91
CA LEU A 665 26.73 20.75 -16.41
C LEU A 665 27.73 20.21 -17.43
N ARG A 666 27.34 20.08 -18.69
CA ARG A 666 28.20 19.60 -19.78
C ARG A 666 29.41 20.51 -19.97
N THR A 667 29.21 21.84 -19.97
CA THR A 667 30.27 22.83 -20.08
C THR A 667 31.25 22.75 -18.90
N TYR A 668 30.74 22.52 -17.69
CA TYR A 668 31.56 22.34 -16.50
C TYR A 668 32.41 21.07 -16.59
N VAL A 669 31.80 19.93 -16.95
CA VAL A 669 32.48 18.65 -17.12
C VAL A 669 33.57 18.78 -18.19
N ASP A 670 33.31 19.47 -19.29
CA ASP A 670 34.33 19.71 -20.33
C ASP A 670 35.52 20.53 -19.81
N ARG A 671 35.29 21.55 -18.97
CA ARG A 671 36.38 22.32 -18.32
C ARG A 671 37.18 21.43 -17.39
N VAL A 672 36.51 20.58 -16.58
CA VAL A 672 37.20 19.65 -15.67
C VAL A 672 38.09 18.68 -16.46
N VAL A 673 37.54 18.05 -17.51
CA VAL A 673 38.27 17.10 -18.37
C VAL A 673 39.41 17.80 -19.10
N SER A 674 39.25 19.09 -19.47
CA SER A 674 40.31 19.88 -20.11
C SER A 674 41.48 20.18 -19.19
N ASN A 675 41.22 20.29 -17.90
CA ASN A 675 42.27 20.59 -16.89
C ASN A 675 42.97 19.33 -16.37
N MET A 676 42.56 18.11 -16.82
CA MET A 676 43.19 16.86 -16.41
C MET A 676 44.63 16.74 -16.92
N HIS A 677 45.48 16.23 -16.09
CA HIS A 677 46.85 15.84 -16.52
C HIS A 677 46.83 14.61 -17.41
N GLY A 678 47.87 14.42 -18.25
CA GLY A 678 47.93 13.36 -19.26
C GLY A 678 47.68 11.94 -18.72
N ASP A 679 48.16 11.64 -17.54
CA ASP A 679 47.97 10.33 -16.89
C ASP A 679 46.52 10.13 -16.44
N ASP A 680 45.84 11.15 -15.90
CA ASP A 680 44.46 11.11 -15.51
C ASP A 680 43.53 10.98 -16.73
N PHE A 681 43.84 11.67 -17.81
CA PHE A 681 43.11 11.56 -19.06
C PHE A 681 43.25 10.18 -19.70
N ALA A 682 44.43 9.57 -19.58
CA ALA A 682 44.62 8.17 -20.03
C ALA A 682 43.82 7.17 -19.20
N ALA A 683 43.77 7.37 -17.90
CA ALA A 683 43.01 6.53 -16.98
C ALA A 683 41.50 6.75 -17.08
N LEU A 684 41.04 7.95 -17.45
CA LEU A 684 39.60 8.28 -17.68
C LEU A 684 38.95 7.31 -18.68
N LYS A 685 39.69 6.89 -19.71
CA LYS A 685 39.21 5.96 -20.76
C LYS A 685 38.79 4.59 -20.23
N THR A 686 39.36 4.19 -19.07
CA THR A 686 39.10 2.87 -18.47
C THR A 686 38.28 2.95 -17.20
N GLY A 687 38.11 4.13 -16.59
CA GLY A 687 37.48 4.31 -15.30
C GLY A 687 36.57 5.55 -15.20
N TYR A 688 35.87 5.94 -16.27
CA TYR A 688 35.08 7.16 -16.32
C TYR A 688 34.06 7.29 -15.17
N GLN A 689 33.63 6.20 -14.57
CA GLN A 689 32.73 6.21 -13.43
C GLN A 689 33.38 6.76 -12.16
N PHE A 690 34.65 6.40 -11.91
CA PHE A 690 35.42 6.97 -10.81
C PHE A 690 35.50 8.49 -10.95
N TYR A 691 35.83 8.97 -12.15
CA TYR A 691 35.90 10.38 -12.46
C TYR A 691 34.55 11.08 -12.35
N SER A 692 33.48 10.45 -12.82
CA SER A 692 32.12 10.94 -12.65
C SER A 692 31.77 11.15 -11.18
N ASN A 693 32.11 10.19 -10.31
CA ASN A 693 31.84 10.31 -8.88
C ASN A 693 32.68 11.42 -8.22
N ARG A 694 33.93 11.61 -8.62
CA ARG A 694 34.76 12.70 -8.10
C ARG A 694 34.22 14.07 -8.54
N ILE A 695 33.81 14.20 -9.78
CA ILE A 695 33.16 15.41 -10.31
C ILE A 695 31.84 15.66 -9.59
N LYS A 696 31.04 14.62 -9.35
CA LYS A 696 29.80 14.71 -8.56
C LYS A 696 30.08 15.31 -7.18
N LEU A 697 31.02 14.75 -6.44
CA LEU A 697 31.39 15.22 -5.09
C LEU A 697 31.85 16.69 -5.09
N LYS A 698 32.57 17.12 -6.11
CA LYS A 698 33.00 18.53 -6.26
C LYS A 698 31.77 19.44 -6.51
N ILE A 699 30.86 19.04 -7.38
CA ILE A 699 29.63 19.80 -7.66
C ILE A 699 28.77 19.90 -6.40
N GLU A 700 28.61 18.78 -5.67
CA GLU A 700 27.86 18.76 -4.41
C GLU A 700 28.50 19.68 -3.35
N SER A 701 29.84 19.74 -3.25
CA SER A 701 30.52 20.69 -2.37
C SER A 701 30.25 22.14 -2.78
N LEU A 702 30.36 22.47 -4.05
CA LEU A 702 30.11 23.82 -4.56
C LEU A 702 28.64 24.24 -4.34
N LEU A 703 27.70 23.35 -4.58
CA LEU A 703 26.28 23.57 -4.31
C LEU A 703 26.00 23.76 -2.81
N ALA A 704 26.67 22.99 -1.97
CA ALA A 704 26.55 23.08 -0.52
C ALA A 704 27.10 24.41 0.00
N GLU A 705 28.24 24.89 -0.51
CA GLU A 705 28.82 26.19 -0.18
C GLU A 705 27.92 27.35 -0.65
N TYR A 706 27.34 27.23 -1.84
CA TYR A 706 26.40 28.21 -2.36
C TYR A 706 25.12 28.29 -1.50
N ARG A 707 24.55 27.15 -1.15
CA ARG A 707 23.35 27.10 -0.27
C ARG A 707 23.63 27.72 1.09
N GLU A 708 24.80 27.44 1.67
CA GLU A 708 25.22 28.01 2.95
C GLU A 708 25.34 29.54 2.86
N ALA A 709 26.09 30.06 1.89
CA ALA A 709 26.25 31.50 1.69
C ALA A 709 24.90 32.19 1.44
N ARG A 710 24.06 31.61 0.61
CA ARG A 710 22.71 32.13 0.32
C ARG A 710 21.79 32.11 1.54
N PHE A 711 21.84 31.03 2.33
CA PHE A 711 21.07 30.92 3.57
C PHE A 711 21.41 32.07 4.53
N PHE A 712 22.69 32.34 4.79
CA PHE A 712 23.07 33.43 5.67
C PHE A 712 22.68 34.80 5.11
N ALA A 713 22.85 35.04 3.82
CA ALA A 713 22.41 36.28 3.19
C ALA A 713 20.87 36.49 3.33
N MET A 714 20.08 35.44 3.08
CA MET A 714 18.63 35.49 3.23
C MET A 714 18.18 35.60 4.70
N LEU A 715 18.96 35.08 5.65
CA LEU A 715 18.71 35.26 7.06
C LEU A 715 18.97 36.71 7.50
N GLU A 716 19.99 37.36 6.96
CA GLU A 716 20.29 38.79 7.21
C GLU A 716 19.24 39.71 6.58
N SER A 717 18.76 39.41 5.38
CA SER A 717 17.69 40.16 4.72
C SER A 717 16.29 39.90 5.31
N ARG A 718 16.13 38.95 6.22
CA ARG A 718 14.87 38.47 6.82
C ARG A 718 13.93 37.74 5.85
N ASP A 719 14.47 37.27 4.72
CA ASP A 719 13.75 36.36 3.82
C ASP A 719 13.66 34.95 4.45
N ILE A 720 14.54 34.63 5.37
CA ILE A 720 14.50 33.44 6.23
C ILE A 720 14.29 33.90 7.67
N LEU A 721 13.35 33.26 8.35
CA LEU A 721 13.01 33.45 9.76
C LEU A 721 13.19 32.14 10.53
N CYS A 722 13.35 32.21 11.85
CA CYS A 722 13.25 31.05 12.74
C CYS A 722 11.94 31.19 13.53
N GLN A 723 11.01 30.25 13.33
CA GLN A 723 9.66 30.33 13.90
C GLN A 723 9.24 28.98 14.49
N PRO A 724 8.40 28.97 15.52
CA PRO A 724 7.82 27.76 16.08
C PRO A 724 6.95 27.04 15.05
N MET A 725 7.41 25.87 14.59
CA MET A 725 6.76 25.13 13.49
C MET A 725 6.61 23.63 13.74
N PHE A 726 7.55 23.01 14.42
CA PHE A 726 7.57 21.57 14.59
C PHE A 726 6.90 21.14 15.89
N VAL A 727 5.90 20.26 15.78
CA VAL A 727 5.20 19.66 16.92
C VAL A 727 5.81 18.29 17.21
N LEU A 728 6.16 18.03 18.46
CA LEU A 728 6.56 16.70 18.89
C LEU A 728 5.38 15.72 18.75
N PRO A 729 5.56 14.57 18.09
CA PRO A 729 4.47 13.61 17.87
C PRO A 729 4.04 12.97 19.19
N ARG A 730 2.77 12.59 19.29
CA ARG A 730 2.25 11.85 20.47
C ARG A 730 2.76 10.42 20.54
N ILE A 731 3.22 9.87 19.41
CA ILE A 731 3.72 8.50 19.30
C ILE A 731 4.94 8.48 18.40
N ILE A 732 5.95 7.72 18.81
CA ILE A 732 7.13 7.42 18.01
C ILE A 732 7.16 5.93 17.66
N THR A 733 7.85 5.60 16.55
CA THR A 733 7.94 4.22 16.05
C THR A 733 9.41 3.81 15.83
N PRO A 734 10.22 3.71 16.89
CA PRO A 734 11.61 3.34 16.77
C PRO A 734 11.77 1.88 16.36
N TYR A 735 12.75 1.62 15.50
CA TYR A 735 13.07 0.25 15.07
C TYR A 735 13.69 -0.58 16.20
N GLU A 736 14.63 0.02 16.93
CA GLU A 736 15.23 -0.53 18.14
C GLU A 736 15.05 0.43 19.30
N THR A 737 14.94 -0.10 20.50
CA THR A 737 14.61 0.66 21.69
C THR A 737 15.74 0.66 22.71
N LEU A 738 15.79 1.74 23.47
CA LEU A 738 16.64 1.91 24.65
C LEU A 738 15.75 1.83 25.88
N ASP A 739 15.95 0.80 26.69
CA ASP A 739 15.22 0.63 27.93
C ASP A 739 16.06 1.04 29.16
N GLY A 740 15.40 1.38 30.25
CA GLY A 740 16.01 1.54 31.57
C GLY A 740 16.61 2.89 31.88
N LEU A 741 16.35 3.93 31.08
CA LEU A 741 16.71 5.31 31.43
C LEU A 741 15.49 6.11 31.90
N GLU A 742 15.70 6.87 33.01
CA GLU A 742 14.66 7.73 33.56
C GLU A 742 14.49 9.02 32.74
N LYS A 743 13.38 9.73 32.96
CA LYS A 743 13.05 11.02 32.37
C LYS A 743 12.89 11.01 30.84
N SER A 744 12.70 9.85 30.21
CA SER A 744 12.41 9.81 28.78
C SER A 744 11.03 10.41 28.48
N LEU A 745 10.94 11.18 27.40
CA LEU A 745 9.68 11.82 26.98
C LEU A 745 8.65 10.80 26.52
N TYR A 746 9.09 9.69 25.92
CA TYR A 746 8.22 8.59 25.49
C TYR A 746 8.39 7.37 26.39
N GLU A 747 7.40 6.46 26.39
CA GLU A 747 7.42 5.21 27.16
C GLU A 747 8.68 4.38 26.91
N SER A 748 9.23 4.46 25.70
CA SER A 748 10.55 3.94 25.33
C SER A 748 11.13 4.79 24.19
N GLU A 749 12.42 5.00 24.21
CA GLU A 749 13.14 5.82 23.23
C GLU A 749 13.87 4.95 22.20
N ALA A 750 14.32 5.55 21.11
CA ALA A 750 15.12 4.85 20.12
C ALA A 750 16.50 4.46 20.68
N ALA A 751 17.03 3.33 20.22
CA ALA A 751 18.37 2.86 20.58
C ALA A 751 19.45 3.89 20.24
N VAL A 752 20.50 3.88 21.04
CA VAL A 752 21.65 4.79 20.96
C VAL A 752 22.95 3.99 20.85
N ASN A 753 23.96 4.57 20.23
CA ASN A 753 25.30 3.99 20.21
C ASN A 753 26.02 4.17 21.56
N SER A 754 27.21 3.58 21.72
CA SER A 754 27.95 3.60 22.99
C SER A 754 28.36 5.00 23.46
N THR A 755 28.66 5.91 22.53
CA THR A 755 29.04 7.30 22.87
C THR A 755 27.84 8.12 23.26
N GLU A 756 26.74 8.02 22.48
CA GLU A 756 25.46 8.64 22.80
C GLU A 756 24.92 8.16 24.16
N ARG A 757 25.12 6.88 24.48
CA ARG A 757 24.70 6.29 25.75
C ARG A 757 25.39 6.96 26.95
N LYS A 758 26.68 7.18 26.88
CA LYS A 758 27.42 7.90 27.95
C LYS A 758 26.85 9.30 28.16
N VAL A 759 26.60 10.04 27.08
CA VAL A 759 26.07 11.40 27.15
C VAL A 759 24.67 11.41 27.76
N ILE A 760 23.78 10.50 27.36
CA ILE A 760 22.41 10.50 27.88
C ILE A 760 22.34 9.99 29.33
N GLU A 761 23.19 9.06 29.75
CA GLU A 761 23.31 8.64 31.14
C GLU A 761 23.75 9.82 32.06
N GLU A 762 24.70 10.65 31.60
CA GLU A 762 25.08 11.86 32.31
C GLU A 762 23.93 12.88 32.36
N ILE A 763 23.23 13.11 31.24
CA ILE A 763 22.08 14.02 31.17
C ILE A 763 20.97 13.58 32.16
N THR A 764 20.63 12.29 32.20
CA THR A 764 19.57 11.78 33.08
C THR A 764 19.91 11.87 34.56
N ALA A 765 21.20 11.82 34.90
CA ALA A 765 21.69 11.98 36.26
C ALA A 765 21.55 13.44 36.80
N LEU A 766 21.38 14.42 35.93
CA LEU A 766 21.24 15.83 36.33
C LEU A 766 19.83 16.09 36.92
N THR A 767 19.80 16.73 38.10
CA THR A 767 18.54 16.99 38.83
C THR A 767 17.67 18.02 38.15
N ASN A 768 18.22 18.96 37.38
CA ASN A 768 17.54 20.03 36.68
C ASN A 768 17.06 19.66 35.29
N VAL A 769 17.27 18.40 34.86
CA VAL A 769 16.70 17.86 33.63
C VAL A 769 15.31 17.29 33.90
N LYS A 770 14.31 17.78 33.19
CA LYS A 770 12.91 17.37 33.30
C LYS A 770 12.59 16.17 32.45
N TRP A 771 12.86 16.26 31.15
CA TRP A 771 12.71 15.15 30.21
C TRP A 771 13.71 15.26 29.06
N TRP A 772 13.90 14.14 28.33
CA TRP A 772 14.73 14.06 27.14
C TRP A 772 14.06 13.19 26.08
N HIS A 773 14.41 13.40 24.81
CA HIS A 773 13.95 12.66 23.66
C HIS A 773 15.10 12.38 22.68
N ARG A 774 15.18 11.14 22.20
CA ARG A 774 16.13 10.72 21.13
C ARG A 774 15.57 11.06 19.76
N VAL A 775 16.23 11.91 19.02
CA VAL A 775 15.87 12.25 17.64
C VAL A 775 16.54 11.28 16.67
N VAL A 776 15.74 10.58 15.85
CA VAL A 776 16.22 9.62 14.86
C VAL A 776 16.31 10.28 13.49
N GLU A 777 17.46 10.22 12.84
CA GLU A 777 17.66 10.85 11.55
C GLU A 777 16.66 10.38 10.48
N SER A 778 16.24 11.30 9.60
CA SER A 778 15.39 11.04 8.43
C SER A 778 13.98 10.46 8.71
N LYS A 779 13.50 10.51 9.95
CA LYS A 779 12.12 10.09 10.25
C LYS A 779 11.14 11.26 10.13
N PRO A 780 9.90 11.01 9.64
CA PRO A 780 8.88 12.06 9.50
C PRO A 780 8.49 12.71 10.84
N TYR A 781 8.65 11.97 11.93
CA TYR A 781 8.33 12.41 13.30
C TYR A 781 9.51 13.02 14.04
N SER A 782 10.67 13.19 13.39
CA SER A 782 11.86 13.66 14.04
C SER A 782 12.11 15.14 13.81
N PHE A 783 12.44 15.83 14.88
CA PHE A 783 12.81 17.23 14.81
C PHE A 783 14.11 17.40 14.04
N ASN A 784 14.14 18.36 13.13
CA ASN A 784 15.38 18.78 12.47
C ASN A 784 15.51 20.29 12.47
N ILE A 785 16.74 20.76 12.51
CA ILE A 785 17.08 22.16 12.26
C ILE A 785 17.11 22.35 10.75
N ASN A 786 16.01 22.83 10.19
CA ASN A 786 15.81 22.96 8.76
C ASN A 786 16.54 24.20 8.22
N GLY A 787 17.81 24.05 7.86
CA GLY A 787 18.67 25.13 7.38
C GLY A 787 19.30 24.83 6.00
N PHE A 788 20.51 25.34 5.77
CA PHE A 788 21.25 25.06 4.55
C PHE A 788 21.68 23.60 4.43
N ILE A 789 21.71 22.88 5.55
CA ILE A 789 21.75 21.43 5.66
C ILE A 789 20.51 20.97 6.45
N THR A 790 20.08 19.73 6.25
CA THR A 790 19.12 19.08 7.13
C THR A 790 19.90 18.49 8.29
N HIS A 791 19.66 18.99 9.50
CA HIS A 791 20.40 18.57 10.68
C HIS A 791 19.45 18.06 11.75
N TYR A 792 19.60 16.82 12.13
CA TYR A 792 18.90 16.15 13.23
C TYR A 792 19.86 16.11 14.43
N PRO A 793 19.66 16.91 15.47
CA PRO A 793 20.43 16.77 16.71
C PRO A 793 20.11 15.42 17.35
N ASP A 794 21.08 14.79 18.01
CA ASP A 794 20.90 13.47 18.61
C ASP A 794 19.84 13.45 19.72
N PHE A 795 19.83 14.47 20.54
CA PHE A 795 18.88 14.59 21.65
C PHE A 795 18.25 15.98 21.72
N ILE A 796 17.03 16.00 22.26
CA ILE A 796 16.36 17.19 22.76
C ILE A 796 16.15 17.00 24.26
N VAL A 797 16.56 17.97 25.06
CA VAL A 797 16.51 17.93 26.51
C VAL A 797 15.77 19.17 27.04
N MET A 798 14.80 18.98 27.90
CA MET A 798 14.08 20.06 28.59
C MET A 798 14.57 20.16 30.03
N THR A 799 14.88 21.35 30.47
CA THR A 799 15.22 21.62 31.86
C THR A 799 13.99 22.05 32.68
N ASP A 800 14.10 22.01 34.02
CA ASP A 800 13.03 22.45 34.93
C ASP A 800 12.70 23.95 34.78
N LYS A 801 13.65 24.75 34.32
CA LYS A 801 13.44 26.19 34.05
C LYS A 801 12.84 26.47 32.66
N GLY A 802 12.52 25.43 31.87
CA GLY A 802 11.93 25.59 30.54
C GLY A 802 12.95 25.85 29.44
N THR A 803 14.25 25.68 29.70
CA THR A 803 15.27 25.76 28.64
C THR A 803 15.33 24.46 27.84
N LEU A 804 15.17 24.57 26.53
CA LEU A 804 15.28 23.44 25.62
C LEU A 804 16.68 23.38 24.99
N VAL A 805 17.34 22.25 25.15
CA VAL A 805 18.72 22.03 24.68
C VAL A 805 18.73 20.97 23.58
N ALA A 806 19.15 21.34 22.39
CA ALA A 806 19.49 20.41 21.33
C ALA A 806 20.95 19.95 21.46
N VAL A 807 21.18 18.65 21.50
CA VAL A 807 22.49 18.04 21.73
C VAL A 807 22.88 17.19 20.53
N GLU A 808 24.03 17.46 19.96
CA GLU A 808 24.68 16.60 18.93
C GLU A 808 25.88 15.90 19.58
N VAL A 809 25.98 14.60 19.42
CA VAL A 809 27.06 13.78 20.01
C VAL A 809 28.04 13.37 18.91
N LYS A 810 29.31 13.52 19.19
CA LYS A 810 30.37 13.12 18.27
C LYS A 810 31.40 12.19 18.96
N GLY A 811 31.84 11.19 18.22
CA GLY A 811 32.95 10.36 18.62
C GLY A 811 34.30 11.08 18.46
N ASP A 812 35.38 10.34 18.39
CA ASP A 812 36.73 10.86 18.08
C ASP A 812 36.80 11.15 16.58
N ASP A 813 36.57 12.38 16.18
CA ASP A 813 36.36 12.72 14.78
C ASP A 813 37.65 13.01 14.02
N ARG A 814 37.77 12.34 12.88
CA ARG A 814 38.90 12.56 11.94
C ARG A 814 38.55 13.54 10.81
N ASP A 815 37.28 13.77 10.52
CA ASP A 815 36.81 14.74 9.52
C ASP A 815 35.85 15.75 10.14
N ASN A 816 36.31 16.95 10.36
CA ASN A 816 35.59 18.00 11.08
C ASN A 816 34.76 18.92 10.20
N SER A 817 34.78 18.76 8.88
CA SER A 817 34.06 19.69 7.95
C SER A 817 32.54 19.62 8.10
N ASP A 818 31.97 18.44 8.22
CA ASP A 818 30.54 18.26 8.45
C ASP A 818 30.13 18.72 9.86
N SER A 819 30.93 18.37 10.86
CA SER A 819 30.74 18.79 12.26
C SER A 819 30.78 20.32 12.39
N GLU A 820 31.68 21.02 11.66
CA GLU A 820 31.71 22.49 11.62
C GLU A 820 30.41 23.10 11.06
N ARG A 821 29.91 22.54 9.99
CA ARG A 821 28.68 23.03 9.36
C ARG A 821 27.46 22.81 10.27
N LYS A 822 27.37 21.65 10.91
CA LYS A 822 26.31 21.33 11.90
C LYS A 822 26.38 22.28 13.09
N LEU A 823 27.60 22.52 13.62
CA LEU A 823 27.81 23.44 14.75
C LEU A 823 27.43 24.89 14.40
N ARG A 824 27.81 25.38 13.21
CA ARG A 824 27.45 26.74 12.76
C ARG A 824 25.93 26.87 12.64
N LEU A 825 25.25 25.87 12.05
CA LEU A 825 23.81 25.89 11.89
C LEU A 825 23.10 25.80 13.23
N GLY A 826 23.50 24.87 14.11
CA GLY A 826 22.88 24.68 15.43
C GLY A 826 23.03 25.89 16.34
N ARG A 827 24.21 26.53 16.38
CA ARG A 827 24.42 27.78 17.11
C ARG A 827 23.56 28.93 16.56
N LYS A 828 23.48 29.03 15.23
CA LYS A 828 22.66 30.05 14.59
C LYS A 828 21.18 29.82 14.84
N TRP A 829 20.77 28.56 14.91
CA TRP A 829 19.41 28.19 15.32
C TRP A 829 19.11 28.65 16.76
N ALA A 830 19.99 28.31 17.70
CA ALA A 830 19.81 28.73 19.10
C ALA A 830 19.74 30.26 19.27
N ASP A 831 20.64 31.02 18.55
CA ASP A 831 20.62 32.49 18.51
C ASP A 831 19.29 33.07 17.96
N LYS A 832 18.68 32.43 16.98
CA LYS A 832 17.45 32.92 16.33
C LYS A 832 16.16 32.36 16.93
N ALA A 833 16.24 31.23 17.63
CA ALA A 833 15.11 30.61 18.31
C ALA A 833 14.69 31.36 19.58
N GLY A 834 15.65 32.00 20.29
CA GLY A 834 15.42 32.80 21.49
C GLY A 834 16.19 32.30 22.72
N ASP A 835 16.05 33.06 23.81
CA ASP A 835 16.84 32.84 25.04
C ASP A 835 16.53 31.52 25.77
N GLU A 836 15.43 30.86 25.40
CA GLU A 836 15.04 29.56 25.97
C GLU A 836 15.62 28.37 25.22
N TYR A 837 16.40 28.61 24.15
CA TYR A 837 16.95 27.55 23.30
C TYR A 837 18.47 27.53 23.34
N ARG A 838 19.04 26.32 23.40
CA ARG A 838 20.48 26.10 23.36
C ARG A 838 20.83 24.99 22.38
N TYR A 839 22.05 25.04 21.84
CA TYR A 839 22.63 23.97 21.02
C TYR A 839 24.04 23.69 21.47
N TYR A 840 24.34 22.43 21.78
CA TYR A 840 25.65 21.98 22.18
C TYR A 840 26.10 20.77 21.36
N MET A 841 27.37 20.76 20.96
CA MET A 841 27.99 19.60 20.36
C MET A 841 28.95 18.97 21.41
N VAL A 842 28.73 17.70 21.71
CA VAL A 842 29.41 16.97 22.79
C VAL A 842 30.30 15.89 22.21
N PHE A 843 31.58 15.90 22.62
CA PHE A 843 32.60 14.95 22.18
C PHE A 843 32.97 14.00 23.32
N ASP A 844 33.26 12.73 23.00
CA ASP A 844 33.83 11.79 23.98
C ASP A 844 35.27 12.23 24.35
N LYS A 845 36.07 12.72 23.38
CA LYS A 845 37.38 13.35 23.58
C LYS A 845 37.45 14.58 22.69
N LEU A 846 37.54 15.74 23.30
CA LEU A 846 37.57 17.00 22.59
C LEU A 846 38.98 17.33 22.15
N ASN A 847 39.26 17.29 20.85
CA ASN A 847 40.47 17.80 20.22
C ASN A 847 40.23 19.13 19.46
N TRP A 848 39.18 19.82 19.76
CA TRP A 848 38.63 20.92 18.97
C TRP A 848 38.23 22.11 19.85
N SER A 849 38.90 23.24 19.69
CA SER A 849 38.65 24.45 20.48
C SER A 849 37.70 25.38 19.71
N LYS A 850 36.40 25.11 19.74
CA LYS A 850 35.35 25.98 19.19
C LYS A 850 34.24 26.19 20.19
N GLU A 851 33.76 27.41 20.29
CA GLU A 851 32.60 27.74 21.15
C GLU A 851 31.37 26.96 20.70
N GLY A 852 30.67 26.30 21.63
CA GLY A 852 29.54 25.41 21.37
C GLY A 852 29.91 23.92 21.23
N ALA A 853 31.20 23.59 21.24
CA ALA A 853 31.73 22.24 21.28
C ALA A 853 32.44 22.00 22.63
N TYR A 854 32.04 20.95 23.33
CA TYR A 854 32.46 20.66 24.69
C TYR A 854 32.79 19.17 24.84
N ASP A 855 33.67 18.84 25.76
CA ASP A 855 33.74 17.46 26.26
C ASP A 855 32.58 17.19 27.24
N LEU A 856 32.41 15.91 27.59
CA LEU A 856 31.32 15.49 28.44
C LEU A 856 31.29 16.18 29.83
N SER A 857 32.48 16.46 30.41
CA SER A 857 32.62 17.09 31.72
C SER A 857 32.20 18.57 31.69
N ASP A 858 32.72 19.34 30.73
CA ASP A 858 32.38 20.74 30.52
C ASP A 858 30.88 20.89 30.15
N PHE A 859 30.38 20.00 29.33
CA PHE A 859 28.94 19.95 28.97
C PHE A 859 28.07 19.72 30.21
N SER A 860 28.41 18.77 31.09
CA SER A 860 27.67 18.52 32.32
C SER A 860 27.67 19.73 33.25
N GLU A 861 28.77 20.46 33.35
CA GLU A 861 28.84 21.71 34.14
C GLU A 861 27.92 22.81 33.57
N LEU A 862 27.88 22.93 32.25
CA LEU A 862 27.01 23.89 31.57
C LEU A 862 25.52 23.52 31.78
N MET A 863 25.18 22.26 31.64
CA MET A 863 23.81 21.80 31.87
C MET A 863 23.32 22.05 33.30
N ARG A 864 24.18 21.88 34.33
CA ARG A 864 23.84 22.18 35.76
C ARG A 864 23.50 23.64 36.02
N LYS A 865 24.01 24.55 35.18
CA LYS A 865 23.77 26.01 35.31
C LYS A 865 22.46 26.44 34.66
N LEU A 866 21.92 25.68 33.75
CA LEU A 866 20.61 25.88 33.09
C LEU A 866 19.47 25.49 34.01
#